data_8006bc0e2904920447e9fc8ded867327
#
_entry.id   8006bc0e2904920447e9fc8ded867327
#
_cell.length_a   1.000
_cell.length_b   1.000
_cell.length_c   1.000
_cell.angle_alpha   90.00
_cell.angle_beta   90.00
_cell.angle_gamma   90.00
#
_symmetry.space_group_name_H-M   'P 1'
#
loop_
_entity.id
_entity.type
_entity.pdbx_description
1 polymer ?
#
loop_
_entity_poly.entity_id
_entity_poly.type
_entity_poly.pdbx_seq_one_letter_code
_entity_poly.pdbx_strand_id
1 'polypeptide(L)'
;MRLIKIILIFCFGIFLSGAAQKYNLSDQLSVDKNIRVGKLPNGLTYYIRKNIVPKDRVELRLAINAGSILEDDDQQGLAHFTEHMAFNGTKHFNKNELISYLQSVGIKFGKDLNAYTSFNETVYRLLVPTEKEEVVDKALLVLEDWAHNITFDPKEIESERGVITEEWRIGRGANQRLQDAYFPVVFHQSRYAQRLPIGKKEVIDVFKPETIRRFYKDWYRPDLMAVIVVGDIDVDKYEQKIKEHFNTIPTRTTERPRPVYDVPNHSSTLFSISTDKEATQTQVMVYSKTGHKDETTLGDYREFIIEQLYHLILNERLGELGRSSNPPYVSASSHYQAIARNKDAFNVSARVKPDGVERGLKAILEEVERVKRFGFTENELDRAKKNVSTKYERTFNEKDKSESEGYAAELVRNFLAKEPIPGVPFECEFEKNQLPTITLKEVNDFDNAFLSDSNRVIVVTGPAKEGVKMPTEESLLAIVNQVPQTELSALADKKVAFVWPGKKPTAGTIVKEEKNESLNMTTLTLSNGAKVFLKPTDFKNDEIYGIAYSKGGHSLCSDSDFYSAIYASTLVNESGIANLSKTDKMKAFVGKEVSVSPFINATSEGLSGKTSPKDLETFLQLTNLYFTQAQIDSTAFKTFITKTKSSLSTLQLNPQKYFEDQVSRTMSGNNPRGGGFPTPADLDKVDMNRSLAIYNQRFANAGDFNFVFVGSFTPDQIKPLIETYIASLPATKGREKCKDLGIRPPKGKVEKVVNKGSDQKSSVNLTFTNDVKLSDKEEYLLGSLNDVLTIKFMENLREKKSGVYGVRSSGRVNKFPYNNYVEHVSFQCAPQNVESLIAAALDEIDKVKKNGVDAKDLIKVRLAQKNELEMNLKTNVYWANELTSDVVNGKKITDGQDGFKQIEQLSSKDLQQLAKKIFGNNYSRFVLLPEIK
;
A
#
# COMPACT_ATOMS: atom_id res chain seq x y z
N MET A 1 -8.48 13.23 72.74
CA MET A 1 -7.66 13.47 71.53
C MET A 1 -6.62 12.38 71.30
N ARG A 2 -7.04 11.09 71.25
CA ARG A 2 -6.17 9.93 70.92
C ARG A 2 -6.90 8.77 70.28
N LEU A 3 -8.00 9.03 69.58
CA LEU A 3 -8.80 8.00 68.86
C LEU A 3 -9.09 8.29 67.37
N ILE A 4 -8.45 9.33 66.79
CA ILE A 4 -8.70 9.69 65.37
C ILE A 4 -7.47 9.46 64.45
N LYS A 5 -6.37 8.89 65.01
CA LYS A 5 -5.15 8.61 64.22
C LYS A 5 -4.95 7.16 63.77
N ILE A 6 -5.92 6.24 64.03
CA ILE A 6 -5.76 4.82 63.67
C ILE A 6 -6.67 4.43 62.49
N ILE A 7 -7.59 5.29 62.06
CA ILE A 7 -8.49 4.95 60.93
C ILE A 7 -7.98 5.41 59.56
N LEU A 8 -6.89 6.21 59.52
CA LEU A 8 -6.33 6.73 58.26
C LEU A 8 -5.16 5.90 57.67
N ILE A 9 -4.77 4.79 58.30
CA ILE A 9 -3.71 3.88 57.82
C ILE A 9 -4.28 2.56 57.23
N PHE A 10 -5.60 2.37 57.33
CA PHE A 10 -6.24 1.12 56.83
C PHE A 10 -6.97 1.32 55.49
N CYS A 11 -7.02 2.51 54.93
CA CYS A 11 -7.62 2.75 53.60
C CYS A 11 -6.59 2.95 52.46
N PHE A 12 -5.31 2.71 52.68
CA PHE A 12 -4.27 2.80 51.66
C PHE A 12 -3.65 1.43 51.26
N GLY A 13 -4.24 0.36 51.71
CA GLY A 13 -3.73 -1.01 51.56
C GLY A 13 -4.62 -1.94 50.72
N ILE A 14 -5.64 -1.42 50.00
CA ILE A 14 -6.50 -2.21 49.09
C ILE A 14 -6.56 -1.56 47.73
N PHE A 15 -5.41 -1.32 47.13
CA PHE A 15 -5.31 -1.16 45.68
C PHE A 15 -4.03 -1.88 45.25
N LEU A 16 -4.20 -2.81 44.31
CA LEU A 16 -3.20 -3.62 43.63
C LEU A 16 -3.04 -5.05 44.14
N SER A 17 -4.09 -5.83 44.02
CA SER A 17 -3.99 -7.20 43.56
C SER A 17 -5.16 -7.42 42.58
N GLY A 18 -5.13 -6.78 41.43
CA GLY A 18 -5.70 -7.38 40.25
C GLY A 18 -4.90 -8.68 40.09
N ALA A 19 -5.50 -9.83 40.46
CA ALA A 19 -4.93 -11.12 40.16
C ALA A 19 -4.71 -11.12 38.64
N ALA A 20 -3.45 -11.08 38.20
CA ALA A 20 -3.12 -11.30 36.80
C ALA A 20 -3.83 -12.61 36.43
N GLN A 21 -4.74 -12.56 35.49
CA GLN A 21 -5.48 -13.72 35.03
C GLN A 21 -4.43 -14.73 34.58
N LYS A 22 -4.33 -15.86 35.29
CA LYS A 22 -3.29 -16.85 35.04
C LYS A 22 -3.74 -17.67 33.83
N TYR A 23 -3.30 -17.27 32.64
CA TYR A 23 -3.52 -18.04 31.43
C TYR A 23 -2.76 -19.38 31.51
N ASN A 24 -3.43 -20.47 31.21
CA ASN A 24 -2.76 -21.75 30.97
C ASN A 24 -2.36 -21.77 29.47
N LEU A 25 -1.07 -21.69 29.19
CA LEU A 25 -0.55 -21.57 27.83
C LEU A 25 -0.84 -22.79 26.93
N SER A 26 -1.27 -23.94 27.52
CA SER A 26 -1.75 -25.11 26.76
C SER A 26 -3.21 -25.01 26.31
N ASP A 27 -3.97 -23.99 26.80
CA ASP A 27 -5.36 -23.81 26.39
C ASP A 27 -5.46 -23.41 24.91
N GLN A 28 -6.50 -23.92 24.27
CA GLN A 28 -6.79 -23.61 22.88
C GLN A 28 -7.26 -22.17 22.73
N LEU A 29 -6.85 -21.52 21.63
CA LEU A 29 -7.38 -20.23 21.24
C LEU A 29 -8.87 -20.35 20.87
N SER A 30 -9.70 -19.52 21.47
CA SER A 30 -11.15 -19.48 21.19
C SER A 30 -11.43 -18.66 19.95
N VAL A 31 -12.55 -18.96 19.29
CA VAL A 31 -13.08 -18.11 18.21
C VAL A 31 -13.81 -16.91 18.83
N ASP A 32 -13.68 -15.71 18.24
CA ASP A 32 -14.43 -14.52 18.64
C ASP A 32 -15.95 -14.83 18.62
N LYS A 33 -16.62 -14.60 19.75
CA LYS A 33 -18.07 -14.80 19.91
C LYS A 33 -18.95 -13.99 18.93
N ASN A 34 -18.40 -12.95 18.31
CA ASN A 34 -19.09 -12.16 17.31
C ASN A 34 -19.02 -12.79 15.91
N ILE A 35 -18.33 -13.90 15.75
CA ILE A 35 -18.21 -14.65 14.50
C ILE A 35 -19.07 -15.90 14.60
N ARG A 36 -20.05 -16.04 13.71
CA ARG A 36 -20.77 -17.29 13.53
C ARG A 36 -20.03 -18.14 12.51
N VAL A 37 -19.51 -19.26 12.95
CA VAL A 37 -18.89 -20.28 12.11
C VAL A 37 -19.81 -21.49 12.01
N GLY A 38 -20.04 -21.98 10.80
CA GLY A 38 -20.84 -23.18 10.61
C GLY A 38 -20.37 -23.99 9.40
N LYS A 39 -20.91 -25.18 9.29
CA LYS A 39 -20.65 -26.10 8.17
C LYS A 39 -21.96 -26.64 7.65
N LEU A 40 -22.18 -26.57 6.33
CA LEU A 40 -23.35 -27.12 5.68
C LEU A 40 -23.25 -28.65 5.55
N PRO A 41 -24.37 -29.35 5.36
CA PRO A 41 -24.37 -30.81 5.17
C PRO A 41 -23.51 -31.30 4.01
N ASN A 42 -23.32 -30.47 2.95
CA ASN A 42 -22.45 -30.79 1.83
C ASN A 42 -20.96 -30.50 2.09
N GLY A 43 -20.59 -30.03 3.28
CA GLY A 43 -19.21 -29.79 3.68
C GLY A 43 -18.72 -28.37 3.53
N LEU A 44 -19.49 -27.44 2.92
CA LEU A 44 -19.11 -26.03 2.80
C LEU A 44 -19.09 -25.36 4.16
N THR A 45 -18.00 -24.62 4.43
CA THR A 45 -17.85 -23.81 5.64
C THR A 45 -18.43 -22.40 5.40
N TYR A 46 -18.99 -21.78 6.44
CA TYR A 46 -19.40 -20.39 6.35
C TYR A 46 -18.99 -19.61 7.60
N TYR A 47 -18.71 -18.33 7.39
CA TYR A 47 -18.40 -17.35 8.43
C TYR A 47 -19.33 -16.16 8.27
N ILE A 48 -19.94 -15.70 9.36
CA ILE A 48 -20.79 -14.52 9.36
C ILE A 48 -20.40 -13.62 10.52
N ARG A 49 -20.13 -12.35 10.25
CA ARG A 49 -19.84 -11.34 11.26
C ARG A 49 -20.62 -10.06 10.97
N LYS A 50 -21.36 -9.55 11.97
CA LYS A 50 -21.91 -8.21 11.89
C LYS A 50 -20.80 -7.17 12.08
N ASN A 51 -20.71 -6.20 11.17
CA ASN A 51 -19.81 -5.04 11.26
C ASN A 51 -20.44 -3.86 10.49
N ILE A 52 -20.55 -2.71 11.15
CA ILE A 52 -21.28 -1.56 10.61
C ILE A 52 -20.41 -0.59 9.78
N VAL A 53 -19.19 -0.95 9.49
CA VAL A 53 -18.25 -0.11 8.72
C VAL A 53 -17.75 -0.88 7.50
N PRO A 54 -18.06 -0.39 6.29
CA PRO A 54 -18.93 0.74 5.98
C PRO A 54 -20.42 0.40 6.23
N LYS A 55 -21.17 1.41 6.63
CA LYS A 55 -22.62 1.28 6.87
C LYS A 55 -23.37 0.92 5.58
N ASP A 56 -24.45 0.15 5.71
CA ASP A 56 -25.31 -0.25 4.61
C ASP A 56 -24.54 -1.01 3.48
N ARG A 57 -23.49 -1.76 3.86
CA ARG A 57 -22.67 -2.57 2.95
C ARG A 57 -22.36 -3.94 3.56
N VAL A 58 -22.18 -4.92 2.69
CA VAL A 58 -21.69 -6.26 3.06
C VAL A 58 -20.57 -6.69 2.14
N GLU A 59 -19.49 -7.14 2.75
CA GLU A 59 -18.36 -7.82 2.11
C GLU A 59 -18.70 -9.31 2.01
N LEU A 60 -18.76 -9.82 0.80
CA LEU A 60 -19.00 -11.23 0.48
C LEU A 60 -17.72 -11.80 -0.13
N ARG A 61 -17.28 -12.96 0.36
CA ARG A 61 -16.17 -13.70 -0.25
C ARG A 61 -16.51 -15.16 -0.43
N LEU A 62 -16.03 -15.73 -1.53
CA LEU A 62 -15.95 -17.17 -1.75
C LEU A 62 -14.47 -17.53 -1.75
N ALA A 63 -14.03 -18.26 -0.72
CA ALA A 63 -12.67 -18.76 -0.61
C ALA A 63 -12.64 -20.25 -0.99
N ILE A 64 -11.76 -20.59 -1.92
CA ILE A 64 -11.60 -21.96 -2.43
C ILE A 64 -10.17 -22.41 -2.10
N ASN A 65 -10.04 -23.49 -1.34
CA ASN A 65 -8.76 -24.09 -0.96
C ASN A 65 -8.18 -24.90 -2.14
N ALA A 66 -8.13 -24.28 -3.31
CA ALA A 66 -7.59 -24.82 -4.54
C ALA A 66 -6.95 -23.69 -5.36
N GLY A 67 -5.73 -23.93 -5.82
CA GLY A 67 -4.95 -23.02 -6.64
C GLY A 67 -4.01 -23.79 -7.55
N SER A 68 -2.99 -23.13 -8.09
CA SER A 68 -2.12 -23.69 -9.11
C SER A 68 -1.34 -24.93 -8.70
N ILE A 69 -1.11 -25.13 -7.40
CA ILE A 69 -0.39 -26.30 -6.87
C ILE A 69 -1.12 -27.63 -7.19
N LEU A 70 -2.44 -27.57 -7.39
CA LEU A 70 -3.27 -28.73 -7.65
C LEU A 70 -3.42 -29.07 -9.15
N GLU A 71 -2.89 -28.23 -10.03
CA GLU A 71 -2.93 -28.43 -11.48
C GLU A 71 -2.14 -29.67 -11.91
N ASP A 72 -2.70 -30.47 -12.79
CA ASP A 72 -1.95 -31.50 -13.50
C ASP A 72 -0.98 -30.85 -14.51
N ASP A 73 -0.11 -31.65 -15.15
CA ASP A 73 0.93 -31.08 -16.03
C ASP A 73 0.35 -30.41 -17.28
N ASP A 74 -0.80 -30.84 -17.74
CA ASP A 74 -1.55 -30.27 -18.87
C ASP A 74 -2.49 -29.10 -18.44
N GLN A 75 -2.46 -28.71 -17.16
CA GLN A 75 -3.34 -27.71 -16.56
C GLN A 75 -2.59 -26.45 -16.07
N GLN A 76 -1.29 -26.33 -16.31
CA GLN A 76 -0.49 -25.24 -15.75
C GLN A 76 -0.98 -23.85 -16.22
N GLY A 77 -1.60 -23.10 -15.30
CA GLY A 77 -2.26 -21.81 -15.51
C GLY A 77 -3.78 -21.89 -15.53
N LEU A 78 -4.37 -23.10 -15.45
CA LEU A 78 -5.83 -23.24 -15.54
C LEU A 78 -6.57 -22.97 -14.25
N ALA A 79 -5.89 -22.96 -13.09
CA ALA A 79 -6.45 -22.43 -11.85
C ALA A 79 -6.78 -20.94 -12.01
N HIS A 80 -5.84 -20.17 -12.50
CA HIS A 80 -5.99 -18.74 -12.78
C HIS A 80 -6.97 -18.50 -13.95
N PHE A 81 -6.89 -19.29 -15.00
CA PHE A 81 -7.84 -19.20 -16.09
C PHE A 81 -9.29 -19.48 -15.65
N THR A 82 -9.49 -20.40 -14.68
CA THR A 82 -10.81 -20.68 -14.09
C THR A 82 -11.35 -19.45 -13.36
N GLU A 83 -10.50 -18.72 -12.67
CA GLU A 83 -10.86 -17.44 -12.02
C GLU A 83 -11.41 -16.44 -13.06
N HIS A 84 -10.72 -16.26 -14.19
CA HIS A 84 -11.18 -15.38 -15.27
C HIS A 84 -12.51 -15.85 -15.89
N MET A 85 -12.67 -17.15 -16.07
CA MET A 85 -13.92 -17.70 -16.62
C MET A 85 -15.13 -17.48 -15.72
N ALA A 86 -14.95 -17.27 -14.42
CA ALA A 86 -16.02 -16.91 -13.50
C ALA A 86 -16.70 -15.56 -13.89
N PHE A 87 -15.99 -14.69 -14.58
CA PHE A 87 -16.52 -13.42 -15.10
C PHE A 87 -16.99 -13.49 -16.55
N ASN A 88 -16.70 -14.60 -17.24
CA ASN A 88 -16.96 -14.79 -18.67
C ASN A 88 -18.18 -15.69 -18.98
N GLY A 89 -19.01 -15.93 -17.98
CA GLY A 89 -20.30 -16.62 -18.13
C GLY A 89 -20.53 -17.73 -17.12
N THR A 90 -21.69 -17.67 -16.52
CA THR A 90 -22.20 -18.64 -15.56
C THR A 90 -23.60 -19.11 -16.00
N LYS A 91 -24.17 -20.02 -15.25
CA LYS A 91 -25.52 -20.52 -15.54
C LYS A 91 -26.59 -19.43 -15.57
N HIS A 92 -26.49 -18.44 -14.67
CA HIS A 92 -27.53 -17.42 -14.53
C HIS A 92 -27.13 -16.05 -15.10
N PHE A 93 -25.85 -15.87 -15.49
CA PHE A 93 -25.32 -14.63 -16.06
C PHE A 93 -24.47 -14.92 -17.28
N ASN A 94 -24.83 -14.39 -18.43
CA ASN A 94 -23.99 -14.45 -19.63
C ASN A 94 -22.78 -13.52 -19.51
N LYS A 95 -21.80 -13.67 -20.43
CA LYS A 95 -20.65 -12.75 -20.52
C LYS A 95 -21.11 -11.29 -20.53
N ASN A 96 -20.41 -10.46 -19.81
CA ASN A 96 -20.70 -9.02 -19.63
C ASN A 96 -22.03 -8.70 -18.90
N GLU A 97 -22.96 -9.63 -18.74
CA GLU A 97 -24.21 -9.39 -18.03
C GLU A 97 -23.94 -9.24 -16.54
N LEU A 98 -23.14 -10.12 -15.96
CA LEU A 98 -22.71 -10.06 -14.56
C LEU A 98 -22.05 -8.73 -14.23
N ILE A 99 -20.99 -8.35 -14.94
CA ILE A 99 -20.25 -7.11 -14.71
C ILE A 99 -21.16 -5.91 -14.94
N SER A 100 -21.94 -5.92 -16.02
CA SER A 100 -22.87 -4.83 -16.32
C SER A 100 -23.96 -4.67 -15.25
N TYR A 101 -24.49 -5.77 -14.73
CA TYR A 101 -25.44 -5.75 -13.63
C TYR A 101 -24.81 -5.14 -12.36
N LEU A 102 -23.65 -5.63 -11.94
CA LEU A 102 -22.96 -5.14 -10.75
C LEU A 102 -22.61 -3.64 -10.89
N GLN A 103 -22.14 -3.22 -12.05
CA GLN A 103 -21.92 -1.79 -12.33
C GLN A 103 -23.23 -0.98 -12.32
N SER A 104 -24.35 -1.57 -12.74
CA SER A 104 -25.66 -0.89 -12.73
C SER A 104 -26.21 -0.64 -11.32
N VAL A 105 -25.65 -1.28 -10.30
CA VAL A 105 -25.93 -1.03 -8.88
C VAL A 105 -24.81 -0.28 -8.17
N GLY A 106 -23.84 0.26 -8.96
CA GLY A 106 -22.78 1.15 -8.48
C GLY A 106 -21.54 0.43 -7.97
N ILE A 107 -21.34 -0.85 -8.29
CA ILE A 107 -20.14 -1.62 -7.94
C ILE A 107 -19.07 -1.39 -8.98
N LYS A 108 -17.86 -1.02 -8.52
CA LYS A 108 -16.69 -0.81 -9.40
C LYS A 108 -15.86 -2.07 -9.53
N PHE A 109 -15.59 -2.50 -10.77
CA PHE A 109 -14.63 -3.56 -11.04
C PHE A 109 -13.21 -3.15 -10.59
N GLY A 110 -12.50 -4.08 -9.96
CA GLY A 110 -11.17 -3.87 -9.40
C GLY A 110 -11.16 -3.35 -7.95
N LYS A 111 -12.13 -2.50 -7.56
CA LYS A 111 -12.25 -1.99 -6.20
C LYS A 111 -13.23 -2.81 -5.36
N ASP A 112 -14.47 -2.95 -5.82
CA ASP A 112 -15.57 -3.58 -5.06
C ASP A 112 -15.80 -5.02 -5.51
N LEU A 113 -15.36 -5.38 -6.70
CA LEU A 113 -15.41 -6.69 -7.33
C LEU A 113 -14.01 -7.07 -7.79
N ASN A 114 -13.46 -8.16 -7.24
CA ASN A 114 -12.14 -8.66 -7.59
C ASN A 114 -12.01 -10.16 -7.29
N ALA A 115 -10.94 -10.78 -7.79
CA ALA A 115 -10.54 -12.12 -7.42
C ALA A 115 -9.02 -12.25 -7.48
N TYR A 116 -8.47 -13.32 -6.92
CA TYR A 116 -7.08 -13.69 -7.10
C TYR A 116 -6.89 -15.20 -7.00
N THR A 117 -5.88 -15.68 -7.69
CA THR A 117 -5.40 -17.08 -7.63
C THR A 117 -3.97 -17.11 -7.14
N SER A 118 -3.68 -17.97 -6.14
CA SER A 118 -2.36 -18.23 -5.62
C SER A 118 -1.99 -19.73 -5.81
N PHE A 119 -0.88 -20.17 -5.22
CA PHE A 119 -0.51 -21.57 -5.25
C PHE A 119 -1.58 -22.48 -4.63
N ASN A 120 -2.14 -22.10 -3.50
CA ASN A 120 -3.00 -22.96 -2.68
C ASN A 120 -4.47 -22.58 -2.70
N GLU A 121 -4.84 -21.45 -3.23
CA GLU A 121 -6.18 -20.87 -3.11
C GLU A 121 -6.59 -20.00 -4.29
N THR A 122 -7.92 -19.88 -4.46
CA THR A 122 -8.58 -18.89 -5.29
C THR A 122 -9.65 -18.21 -4.44
N VAL A 123 -9.68 -16.88 -4.43
CA VAL A 123 -10.63 -16.11 -3.62
C VAL A 123 -11.33 -15.06 -4.48
N TYR A 124 -12.65 -15.10 -4.44
CA TYR A 124 -13.53 -14.10 -5.07
C TYR A 124 -14.04 -13.13 -4.02
N ARG A 125 -14.11 -11.87 -4.36
CA ARG A 125 -14.54 -10.79 -3.47
C ARG A 125 -15.61 -9.93 -4.12
N LEU A 126 -16.62 -9.56 -3.32
CA LEU A 126 -17.71 -8.70 -3.75
C LEU A 126 -18.21 -7.83 -2.59
N LEU A 127 -18.11 -6.50 -2.72
CA LEU A 127 -18.70 -5.55 -1.79
C LEU A 127 -19.99 -4.99 -2.37
N VAL A 128 -21.11 -5.22 -1.70
CA VAL A 128 -22.42 -4.81 -2.21
C VAL A 128 -23.22 -3.95 -1.20
N PRO A 129 -24.09 -3.05 -1.70
CA PRO A 129 -25.04 -2.33 -0.84
C PRO A 129 -26.13 -3.27 -0.29
N THR A 130 -26.54 -3.04 0.98
CA THR A 130 -27.55 -3.86 1.67
C THR A 130 -28.95 -3.24 1.67
N GLU A 131 -29.10 -2.01 1.16
CA GLU A 131 -30.38 -1.26 1.15
C GLU A 131 -31.49 -1.95 0.33
N LYS A 132 -31.10 -2.75 -0.68
CA LYS A 132 -32.01 -3.50 -1.53
C LYS A 132 -31.71 -4.99 -1.41
N GLU A 133 -32.64 -5.74 -0.83
CA GLU A 133 -32.49 -7.18 -0.64
C GLU A 133 -32.22 -7.94 -1.94
N GLU A 134 -32.87 -7.53 -3.04
CA GLU A 134 -32.66 -8.12 -4.37
C GLU A 134 -31.18 -8.04 -4.83
N VAL A 135 -30.46 -6.98 -4.48
CA VAL A 135 -29.04 -6.83 -4.82
C VAL A 135 -28.20 -7.84 -4.07
N VAL A 136 -28.51 -8.05 -2.79
CA VAL A 136 -27.83 -9.04 -1.95
C VAL A 136 -28.10 -10.46 -2.43
N ASP A 137 -29.37 -10.80 -2.75
CA ASP A 137 -29.74 -12.14 -3.25
C ASP A 137 -29.04 -12.44 -4.58
N LYS A 138 -28.98 -11.48 -5.49
CA LYS A 138 -28.22 -11.64 -6.74
C LYS A 138 -26.71 -11.75 -6.50
N ALA A 139 -26.17 -11.04 -5.51
CA ALA A 139 -24.75 -11.17 -5.16
C ALA A 139 -24.42 -12.55 -4.58
N LEU A 140 -25.29 -13.11 -3.75
CA LEU A 140 -25.14 -14.50 -3.27
C LEU A 140 -25.29 -15.52 -4.40
N LEU A 141 -26.24 -15.28 -5.34
CA LEU A 141 -26.35 -16.11 -6.56
C LEU A 141 -25.09 -16.06 -7.42
N VAL A 142 -24.41 -14.90 -7.49
CA VAL A 142 -23.11 -14.78 -8.17
C VAL A 142 -22.05 -15.64 -7.49
N LEU A 143 -21.96 -15.63 -6.15
CA LEU A 143 -21.05 -16.51 -5.43
C LEU A 143 -21.39 -18.00 -5.63
N GLU A 144 -22.66 -18.37 -5.63
CA GLU A 144 -23.14 -19.73 -5.93
C GLU A 144 -22.70 -20.15 -7.33
N ASP A 145 -22.89 -19.27 -8.32
CA ASP A 145 -22.49 -19.53 -9.70
C ASP A 145 -20.97 -19.70 -9.85
N TRP A 146 -20.19 -18.88 -9.16
CA TRP A 146 -18.73 -19.06 -9.15
C TRP A 146 -18.30 -20.39 -8.50
N ALA A 147 -19.00 -20.79 -7.45
CA ALA A 147 -18.71 -22.04 -6.74
C ALA A 147 -19.01 -23.29 -7.60
N HIS A 148 -20.06 -23.26 -8.44
CA HIS A 148 -20.56 -24.51 -9.03
C HIS A 148 -21.06 -24.40 -10.49
N ASN A 149 -21.29 -23.21 -11.04
CA ASN A 149 -22.05 -23.00 -12.27
C ASN A 149 -21.29 -22.23 -13.37
N ILE A 150 -19.96 -22.22 -13.39
CA ILE A 150 -19.19 -21.63 -14.49
C ILE A 150 -19.40 -22.45 -15.76
N THR A 151 -19.75 -21.81 -16.88
CA THR A 151 -20.17 -22.51 -18.12
C THR A 151 -19.01 -23.00 -18.99
N PHE A 152 -17.86 -22.30 -18.93
CA PHE A 152 -16.70 -22.60 -19.80
C PHE A 152 -17.08 -22.69 -21.28
N ASP A 153 -17.80 -21.68 -21.80
CA ASP A 153 -18.13 -21.59 -23.21
C ASP A 153 -16.83 -21.56 -24.04
N PRO A 154 -16.70 -22.42 -25.08
CA PRO A 154 -15.50 -22.47 -25.90
C PRO A 154 -15.14 -21.15 -26.57
N LYS A 155 -16.13 -20.33 -26.96
CA LYS A 155 -15.87 -19.03 -27.59
C LYS A 155 -15.30 -18.05 -26.58
N GLU A 156 -15.80 -18.08 -25.32
CA GLU A 156 -15.30 -17.22 -24.27
C GLU A 156 -13.91 -17.64 -23.80
N ILE A 157 -13.63 -18.95 -23.74
CA ILE A 157 -12.26 -19.46 -23.52
C ILE A 157 -11.30 -18.90 -24.57
N GLU A 158 -11.64 -18.99 -25.86
CA GLU A 158 -10.78 -18.46 -26.93
C GLU A 158 -10.58 -16.94 -26.84
N SER A 159 -11.63 -16.20 -26.50
CA SER A 159 -11.54 -14.75 -26.26
C SER A 159 -10.61 -14.42 -25.09
N GLU A 160 -10.73 -15.17 -23.97
CA GLU A 160 -9.99 -14.90 -22.74
C GLU A 160 -8.51 -15.30 -22.82
N ARG A 161 -8.13 -16.25 -23.72
CA ARG A 161 -6.71 -16.57 -23.97
C ARG A 161 -5.89 -15.32 -24.30
N GLY A 162 -6.45 -14.43 -25.11
CA GLY A 162 -5.80 -13.17 -25.47
C GLY A 162 -5.58 -12.29 -24.26
N VAL A 163 -6.57 -12.16 -23.39
CA VAL A 163 -6.50 -11.33 -22.17
C VAL A 163 -5.45 -11.88 -21.19
N ILE A 164 -5.47 -13.19 -20.92
CA ILE A 164 -4.48 -13.84 -20.05
C ILE A 164 -3.07 -13.79 -20.65
N THR A 165 -2.96 -13.91 -21.99
CA THR A 165 -1.66 -13.75 -22.67
C THR A 165 -1.11 -12.33 -22.51
N GLU A 166 -1.98 -11.30 -22.56
CA GLU A 166 -1.54 -9.93 -22.31
C GLU A 166 -1.18 -9.71 -20.82
N GLU A 167 -1.91 -10.31 -19.88
CA GLU A 167 -1.53 -10.31 -18.47
C GLU A 167 -0.17 -10.97 -18.23
N TRP A 168 0.03 -12.15 -18.77
CA TRP A 168 1.31 -12.87 -18.75
C TRP A 168 2.43 -11.99 -19.32
N ARG A 169 2.17 -11.29 -20.44
CA ARG A 169 3.11 -10.38 -21.09
C ARG A 169 3.47 -9.18 -20.19
N ILE A 170 2.47 -8.56 -19.56
CA ILE A 170 2.65 -7.42 -18.65
C ILE A 170 3.50 -7.82 -17.44
N GLY A 171 3.26 -9.01 -16.89
CA GLY A 171 4.03 -9.57 -15.79
C GLY A 171 5.50 -9.83 -16.12
N ARG A 172 5.88 -9.98 -17.41
CA ARG A 172 7.28 -10.19 -17.81
C ARG A 172 8.13 -8.96 -17.55
N GLY A 173 9.40 -9.18 -17.21
CA GLY A 173 10.39 -8.15 -16.93
C GLY A 173 11.52 -8.71 -16.09
N ALA A 174 12.49 -7.87 -15.73
CA ALA A 174 13.64 -8.28 -14.95
C ALA A 174 13.27 -9.02 -13.65
N ASN A 175 12.31 -8.50 -12.90
CA ASN A 175 11.91 -9.14 -11.64
C ASN A 175 11.38 -10.56 -11.84
N GLN A 176 10.53 -10.77 -12.87
CA GLN A 176 10.01 -12.10 -13.17
C GLN A 176 11.10 -13.04 -13.62
N ARG A 177 12.00 -12.60 -14.52
CA ARG A 177 13.12 -13.43 -14.98
C ARG A 177 14.07 -13.82 -13.85
N LEU A 178 14.35 -12.89 -12.92
CA LEU A 178 15.14 -13.18 -11.72
C LEU A 178 14.40 -14.15 -10.79
N GLN A 179 13.07 -13.97 -10.61
CA GLN A 179 12.25 -14.87 -9.82
C GLN A 179 12.22 -16.28 -10.42
N ASP A 180 12.04 -16.40 -11.73
CA ASP A 180 12.10 -17.68 -12.45
C ASP A 180 13.42 -18.41 -12.23
N ALA A 181 14.52 -17.65 -12.03
CA ALA A 181 15.85 -18.23 -11.76
C ALA A 181 16.01 -18.73 -10.32
N TYR A 182 15.51 -17.99 -9.30
CA TYR A 182 15.76 -18.37 -7.91
C TYR A 182 14.64 -19.21 -7.26
N PHE A 183 13.41 -19.16 -7.73
CA PHE A 183 12.31 -19.96 -7.18
C PHE A 183 12.58 -21.48 -7.18
N PRO A 184 13.15 -22.07 -8.25
CA PRO A 184 13.52 -23.48 -8.23
C PRO A 184 14.51 -23.85 -7.12
N VAL A 185 15.37 -22.90 -6.71
CA VAL A 185 16.34 -23.11 -5.63
C VAL A 185 15.68 -22.93 -4.25
N VAL A 186 14.87 -21.88 -4.06
CA VAL A 186 14.17 -21.63 -2.80
C VAL A 186 13.18 -22.74 -2.50
N PHE A 187 12.39 -23.12 -3.49
CA PHE A 187 11.39 -24.20 -3.36
C PHE A 187 11.96 -25.61 -3.55
N HIS A 188 13.22 -25.74 -3.78
CA HIS A 188 14.03 -26.96 -3.79
C HIS A 188 13.29 -28.20 -4.30
N GLN A 189 13.21 -28.38 -5.62
CA GLN A 189 12.60 -29.54 -6.29
C GLN A 189 11.13 -29.82 -5.94
N SER A 190 10.47 -28.91 -5.19
CA SER A 190 9.06 -29.05 -4.88
C SER A 190 8.18 -28.69 -6.07
N ARG A 191 6.92 -29.08 -5.99
CA ARG A 191 5.91 -28.72 -6.97
C ARG A 191 5.67 -27.21 -7.05
N TYR A 192 5.89 -26.45 -5.97
CA TYR A 192 5.81 -25.00 -5.94
C TYR A 192 6.73 -24.33 -6.97
N ALA A 193 7.91 -24.89 -7.22
CA ALA A 193 8.82 -24.39 -8.24
C ALA A 193 8.27 -24.47 -9.68
N GLN A 194 7.27 -25.33 -9.91
CA GLN A 194 6.75 -25.66 -11.23
C GLN A 194 5.32 -25.18 -11.48
N ARG A 195 4.64 -24.64 -10.48
CA ARG A 195 3.20 -24.31 -10.50
C ARG A 195 2.95 -22.84 -10.20
N LEU A 196 3.69 -21.95 -10.87
CA LEU A 196 3.40 -20.51 -10.78
C LEU A 196 1.96 -20.24 -11.23
N PRO A 197 1.18 -19.44 -10.49
CA PRO A 197 -0.25 -19.21 -10.79
C PRO A 197 -0.53 -18.72 -12.21
N ILE A 198 0.34 -17.86 -12.75
CA ILE A 198 0.20 -17.36 -14.12
C ILE A 198 0.33 -18.47 -15.19
N GLY A 199 0.90 -19.62 -14.82
CA GLY A 199 1.03 -20.79 -15.66
C GLY A 199 2.08 -20.72 -16.77
N LYS A 200 1.97 -21.66 -17.68
CA LYS A 200 2.82 -21.78 -18.87
C LYS A 200 2.08 -21.35 -20.12
N LYS A 201 2.68 -20.44 -20.87
CA LYS A 201 2.07 -19.95 -22.12
C LYS A 201 1.78 -21.08 -23.10
N GLU A 202 2.65 -22.08 -23.21
CA GLU A 202 2.50 -23.23 -24.09
C GLU A 202 1.26 -24.07 -23.73
N VAL A 203 0.83 -24.09 -22.47
CA VAL A 203 -0.40 -24.75 -22.04
C VAL A 203 -1.60 -23.83 -22.29
N ILE A 204 -1.49 -22.56 -21.90
CA ILE A 204 -2.57 -21.55 -22.03
C ILE A 204 -3.00 -21.41 -23.48
N ASP A 205 -2.07 -21.42 -24.43
CA ASP A 205 -2.36 -21.22 -25.86
C ASP A 205 -3.16 -22.38 -26.50
N VAL A 206 -3.05 -23.61 -25.97
CA VAL A 206 -3.53 -24.81 -26.70
C VAL A 206 -4.45 -25.75 -25.92
N PHE A 207 -4.68 -25.52 -24.64
CA PHE A 207 -5.51 -26.41 -23.82
C PHE A 207 -6.92 -26.55 -24.41
N LYS A 208 -7.54 -27.71 -24.25
CA LYS A 208 -8.92 -27.96 -24.68
C LYS A 208 -9.91 -27.60 -23.57
N PRO A 209 -11.15 -27.22 -23.90
CA PRO A 209 -12.16 -26.87 -22.89
C PRO A 209 -12.39 -27.97 -21.84
N GLU A 210 -12.22 -29.25 -22.19
CA GLU A 210 -12.36 -30.38 -21.27
C GLU A 210 -11.28 -30.35 -20.17
N THR A 211 -10.08 -29.82 -20.47
CA THR A 211 -8.95 -29.75 -19.51
C THR A 211 -9.24 -28.79 -18.36
N ILE A 212 -9.78 -27.60 -18.66
CA ILE A 212 -10.15 -26.63 -17.62
C ILE A 212 -11.41 -27.07 -16.85
N ARG A 213 -12.40 -27.66 -17.55
CA ARG A 213 -13.58 -28.26 -16.91
C ARG A 213 -13.19 -29.37 -15.92
N ARG A 214 -12.14 -30.17 -16.24
CA ARG A 214 -11.61 -31.20 -15.33
C ARG A 214 -11.07 -30.55 -14.07
N PHE A 215 -10.26 -29.48 -14.17
CA PHE A 215 -9.74 -28.72 -13.01
C PHE A 215 -10.89 -28.21 -12.11
N TYR A 216 -11.86 -27.54 -12.73
CA TYR A 216 -13.02 -27.00 -12.01
C TYR A 216 -13.81 -28.11 -11.33
N LYS A 217 -14.07 -29.20 -12.05
CA LYS A 217 -14.77 -30.37 -11.52
C LYS A 217 -14.05 -31.00 -10.34
N ASP A 218 -12.74 -31.12 -10.37
CA ASP A 218 -11.97 -31.80 -9.34
C ASP A 218 -11.84 -30.96 -8.06
N TRP A 219 -11.76 -29.64 -8.19
CA TRP A 219 -11.33 -28.78 -7.10
C TRP A 219 -12.35 -27.74 -6.60
N TYR A 220 -13.35 -27.38 -7.42
CA TYR A 220 -14.44 -26.49 -7.00
C TYR A 220 -15.58 -27.34 -6.40
N ARG A 221 -15.43 -27.67 -5.14
CA ARG A 221 -16.34 -28.53 -4.39
C ARG A 221 -16.53 -28.04 -2.96
N PRO A 222 -17.71 -28.29 -2.35
CA PRO A 222 -18.10 -27.68 -1.08
C PRO A 222 -17.12 -27.88 0.08
N ASP A 223 -16.50 -29.05 0.21
CA ASP A 223 -15.56 -29.38 1.30
C ASP A 223 -14.26 -28.59 1.24
N LEU A 224 -13.95 -27.97 0.10
CA LEU A 224 -12.80 -27.09 -0.11
C LEU A 224 -13.20 -25.59 -0.17
N MET A 225 -14.43 -25.24 0.20
CA MET A 225 -14.95 -23.88 0.08
C MET A 225 -15.41 -23.27 1.40
N ALA A 226 -15.26 -21.97 1.50
CA ALA A 226 -15.91 -21.17 2.52
C ALA A 226 -16.59 -19.94 1.93
N VAL A 227 -17.80 -19.65 2.43
CA VAL A 227 -18.50 -18.40 2.21
C VAL A 227 -18.31 -17.49 3.41
N ILE A 228 -17.77 -16.31 3.19
CA ILE A 228 -17.50 -15.33 4.24
C ILE A 228 -18.41 -14.12 4.01
N VAL A 229 -19.11 -13.70 5.05
CA VAL A 229 -20.06 -12.59 5.04
C VAL A 229 -19.75 -11.66 6.21
N VAL A 230 -19.33 -10.44 5.92
CA VAL A 230 -19.02 -9.42 6.94
C VAL A 230 -19.66 -8.11 6.54
N GLY A 231 -20.52 -7.52 7.38
CA GLY A 231 -21.16 -6.26 7.04
C GLY A 231 -22.24 -5.80 8.00
N ASP A 232 -22.91 -4.73 7.62
CA ASP A 232 -24.07 -4.20 8.34
C ASP A 232 -25.31 -5.05 8.00
N ILE A 233 -25.45 -6.15 8.72
CA ILE A 233 -26.34 -7.26 8.40
C ILE A 233 -27.02 -7.84 9.64
N ASP A 234 -28.11 -8.57 9.41
CA ASP A 234 -28.70 -9.52 10.36
C ASP A 234 -28.09 -10.90 10.16
N VAL A 235 -27.40 -11.41 11.20
CA VAL A 235 -26.64 -12.66 11.14
C VAL A 235 -27.53 -13.88 10.84
N ASP A 236 -28.71 -13.96 11.45
CA ASP A 236 -29.63 -15.11 11.28
C ASP A 236 -30.22 -15.13 9.87
N LYS A 237 -30.60 -13.96 9.36
CA LYS A 237 -31.10 -13.81 8.00
C LYS A 237 -30.06 -14.24 6.96
N TYR A 238 -28.81 -13.82 7.12
CA TYR A 238 -27.74 -14.17 6.17
C TYR A 238 -27.33 -15.63 6.29
N GLU A 239 -27.38 -16.22 7.48
CA GLU A 239 -27.18 -17.67 7.62
C GLU A 239 -28.23 -18.46 6.85
N GLN A 240 -29.50 -18.04 6.92
CA GLN A 240 -30.58 -18.66 6.15
C GLN A 240 -30.34 -18.53 4.64
N LYS A 241 -29.98 -17.34 4.15
CA LYS A 241 -29.63 -17.12 2.73
C LYS A 241 -28.47 -18.00 2.27
N ILE A 242 -27.40 -18.14 3.09
CA ILE A 242 -26.30 -19.06 2.77
C ILE A 242 -26.82 -20.50 2.63
N LYS A 243 -27.67 -20.95 3.55
CA LYS A 243 -28.27 -22.29 3.49
C LYS A 243 -29.12 -22.48 2.22
N GLU A 244 -29.92 -21.50 1.83
CA GLU A 244 -30.76 -21.54 0.62
C GLU A 244 -29.91 -21.64 -0.66
N HIS A 245 -28.86 -20.83 -0.78
CA HIS A 245 -28.02 -20.82 -1.97
C HIS A 245 -27.07 -22.04 -2.06
N PHE A 246 -26.36 -22.36 -0.96
CA PHE A 246 -25.22 -23.27 -1.03
C PHE A 246 -25.53 -24.72 -0.64
N ASN A 247 -26.67 -25.04 0.02
CA ASN A 247 -27.06 -26.44 0.24
C ASN A 247 -27.40 -27.18 -1.04
N THR A 248 -27.74 -26.47 -2.10
CA THR A 248 -28.07 -27.02 -3.41
C THR A 248 -26.86 -27.58 -4.16
N ILE A 249 -25.65 -27.18 -3.77
CA ILE A 249 -24.42 -27.67 -4.41
C ILE A 249 -24.22 -29.16 -4.06
N PRO A 250 -24.22 -30.04 -5.07
CA PRO A 250 -24.17 -31.47 -4.81
C PRO A 250 -22.80 -31.92 -4.29
N THR A 251 -22.81 -32.86 -3.34
CA THR A 251 -21.65 -33.66 -2.97
C THR A 251 -21.48 -34.83 -3.93
N ARG A 252 -20.25 -35.25 -4.15
CA ARG A 252 -19.93 -36.43 -4.97
C ARG A 252 -19.50 -37.58 -4.08
N THR A 253 -19.78 -38.80 -4.52
CA THR A 253 -19.41 -40.01 -3.78
C THR A 253 -17.93 -40.39 -3.95
N THR A 254 -17.25 -39.86 -4.97
CA THR A 254 -15.83 -40.09 -5.24
C THR A 254 -15.13 -38.76 -5.50
N GLU A 255 -14.53 -38.21 -4.48
CA GLU A 255 -13.73 -36.99 -4.56
C GLU A 255 -12.24 -37.28 -4.72
N ARG A 256 -11.55 -36.56 -5.58
CA ARG A 256 -10.09 -36.61 -5.69
C ARG A 256 -9.48 -36.08 -4.39
N PRO A 257 -8.65 -36.84 -3.65
CA PRO A 257 -8.03 -36.34 -2.44
C PRO A 257 -7.22 -35.08 -2.73
N ARG A 258 -7.36 -34.05 -1.88
CA ARG A 258 -6.53 -32.85 -1.96
C ARG A 258 -5.15 -33.15 -1.36
N PRO A 259 -4.09 -33.22 -2.19
CA PRO A 259 -2.76 -33.49 -1.69
C PRO A 259 -2.17 -32.23 -1.01
N VAL A 260 -1.30 -32.46 -0.03
CA VAL A 260 -0.42 -31.44 0.53
C VAL A 260 0.98 -31.69 -0.03
N TYR A 261 1.54 -30.70 -0.68
CA TYR A 261 2.88 -30.77 -1.26
C TYR A 261 3.87 -30.09 -0.34
N ASP A 262 5.00 -30.75 -0.07
CA ASP A 262 6.06 -30.23 0.77
C ASP A 262 7.16 -29.53 -0.04
N VAL A 263 7.91 -28.66 0.61
CA VAL A 263 9.20 -28.17 0.16
C VAL A 263 10.28 -28.98 0.87
N PRO A 264 11.01 -29.87 0.16
CA PRO A 264 11.96 -30.78 0.77
C PRO A 264 13.06 -30.04 1.55
N ASN A 265 13.53 -30.69 2.61
CA ASN A 265 14.68 -30.26 3.36
C ASN A 265 15.99 -30.57 2.60
N HIS A 266 17.06 -29.85 2.91
CA HIS A 266 18.39 -30.09 2.38
C HIS A 266 19.45 -29.82 3.45
N SER A 267 20.55 -30.56 3.40
CA SER A 267 21.63 -30.51 4.41
C SER A 267 22.64 -29.41 4.17
N SER A 268 22.82 -28.98 2.92
CA SER A 268 23.82 -27.96 2.53
C SER A 268 23.15 -26.64 2.20
N THR A 269 23.87 -25.54 2.32
CA THR A 269 23.42 -24.24 1.82
C THR A 269 23.27 -24.29 0.30
N LEU A 270 22.14 -23.82 -0.21
CA LEU A 270 21.86 -23.68 -1.63
C LEU A 270 22.07 -22.22 -2.07
N PHE A 271 22.46 -22.03 -3.32
CA PHE A 271 22.74 -20.71 -3.88
C PHE A 271 21.95 -20.49 -5.17
N SER A 272 21.51 -19.27 -5.35
CA SER A 272 21.03 -18.74 -6.62
C SER A 272 21.62 -17.38 -6.85
N ILE A 273 22.49 -17.27 -7.87
CA ILE A 273 23.13 -16.01 -8.25
C ILE A 273 22.70 -15.70 -9.67
N SER A 274 21.92 -14.65 -9.84
CA SER A 274 21.31 -14.29 -11.11
C SER A 274 21.38 -12.80 -11.39
N THR A 275 21.55 -12.47 -12.68
CA THR A 275 21.58 -11.08 -13.13
C THR A 275 20.64 -10.86 -14.29
N ASP A 276 20.14 -9.64 -14.42
CA ASP A 276 19.31 -9.24 -15.54
C ASP A 276 19.70 -7.84 -16.03
N LYS A 277 19.72 -7.64 -17.36
CA LYS A 277 20.13 -6.37 -17.97
C LYS A 277 19.21 -5.18 -17.67
N GLU A 278 17.97 -5.45 -17.26
CA GLU A 278 16.96 -4.45 -16.93
C GLU A 278 16.76 -4.30 -15.41
N ALA A 279 17.47 -5.10 -14.61
CA ALA A 279 17.39 -5.00 -13.15
C ALA A 279 17.98 -3.68 -12.65
N THR A 280 17.27 -3.04 -11.73
CA THR A 280 17.67 -1.76 -11.15
C THR A 280 18.20 -1.87 -9.72
N GLN A 281 18.09 -3.04 -9.11
CA GLN A 281 18.45 -3.26 -7.72
C GLN A 281 19.35 -4.49 -7.60
N THR A 282 20.33 -4.41 -6.70
CA THR A 282 21.10 -5.57 -6.26
C THR A 282 20.64 -5.96 -4.87
N GLN A 283 20.33 -7.25 -4.69
CA GLN A 283 19.84 -7.78 -3.42
C GLN A 283 20.58 -9.06 -3.06
N VAL A 284 20.77 -9.26 -1.75
CA VAL A 284 21.12 -10.54 -1.15
C VAL A 284 20.08 -10.92 -0.13
N MET A 285 19.57 -12.15 -0.21
CA MET A 285 18.53 -12.69 0.66
C MET A 285 19.00 -14.02 1.23
N VAL A 286 18.85 -14.20 2.52
CA VAL A 286 19.18 -15.45 3.22
C VAL A 286 17.90 -16.01 3.79
N TYR A 287 17.49 -17.18 3.31
CA TYR A 287 16.36 -17.94 3.81
C TYR A 287 16.85 -19.08 4.69
N SER A 288 16.32 -19.18 5.89
CA SER A 288 16.46 -20.36 6.75
C SER A 288 15.09 -21.00 6.89
N LYS A 289 14.85 -22.13 6.20
CA LYS A 289 13.54 -22.76 6.07
C LYS A 289 13.27 -23.69 7.24
N THR A 290 12.03 -23.65 7.73
CA THR A 290 11.53 -24.53 8.81
C THR A 290 10.19 -25.15 8.43
N GLY A 291 9.75 -26.17 9.16
CA GLY A 291 8.38 -26.67 9.04
C GLY A 291 7.40 -25.62 9.55
N HIS A 292 6.24 -25.50 8.89
CA HIS A 292 5.16 -24.65 9.37
C HIS A 292 4.60 -25.15 10.70
N LYS A 293 4.28 -24.25 11.60
CA LYS A 293 3.65 -24.53 12.87
C LYS A 293 2.29 -23.83 12.92
N ASP A 294 1.22 -24.61 13.05
CA ASP A 294 -0.12 -24.06 13.27
C ASP A 294 -0.18 -23.35 14.64
N GLU A 295 -0.76 -22.17 14.71
CA GLU A 295 -1.00 -21.43 15.94
C GLU A 295 -2.37 -21.83 16.51
N THR A 296 -2.37 -22.70 17.53
CA THR A 296 -3.62 -23.26 18.06
C THR A 296 -3.84 -22.97 19.55
N THR A 297 -2.76 -22.74 20.29
CA THR A 297 -2.81 -22.52 21.73
C THR A 297 -2.44 -21.09 22.12
N LEU A 298 -2.75 -20.73 23.37
CA LEU A 298 -2.30 -19.47 23.97
C LEU A 298 -0.77 -19.37 24.02
N GLY A 299 -0.09 -20.50 24.13
CA GLY A 299 1.37 -20.59 24.07
C GLY A 299 1.90 -20.24 22.69
N ASP A 300 1.28 -20.75 21.63
CA ASP A 300 1.66 -20.42 20.25
C ASP A 300 1.45 -18.92 19.96
N TYR A 301 0.34 -18.34 20.43
CA TYR A 301 0.08 -16.91 20.29
C TYR A 301 1.10 -16.05 21.07
N ARG A 302 1.56 -16.55 22.25
CA ARG A 302 2.63 -15.88 23.00
C ARG A 302 3.97 -15.96 22.25
N GLU A 303 4.28 -17.10 21.61
CA GLU A 303 5.47 -17.25 20.74
C GLU A 303 5.42 -16.27 19.55
N PHE A 304 4.26 -16.07 18.95
CA PHE A 304 4.07 -15.05 17.90
C PHE A 304 4.39 -13.63 18.41
N ILE A 305 4.01 -13.28 19.65
CA ILE A 305 4.41 -11.98 20.24
C ILE A 305 5.94 -11.91 20.43
N ILE A 306 6.59 -12.98 20.86
CA ILE A 306 8.06 -13.07 20.99
C ILE A 306 8.73 -12.89 19.63
N GLU A 307 8.22 -13.53 18.59
CA GLU A 307 8.67 -13.36 17.20
C GLU A 307 8.60 -11.89 16.75
N GLN A 308 7.45 -11.23 17.00
CA GLN A 308 7.29 -9.81 16.67
C GLN A 308 8.35 -8.95 17.39
N LEU A 309 8.58 -9.20 18.69
CA LEU A 309 9.60 -8.47 19.47
C LEU A 309 11.00 -8.68 18.89
N TYR A 310 11.38 -9.91 18.56
CA TYR A 310 12.67 -10.25 17.98
C TYR A 310 12.91 -9.48 16.67
N HIS A 311 11.98 -9.56 15.75
CA HIS A 311 12.11 -8.90 14.43
C HIS A 311 12.06 -7.37 14.53
N LEU A 312 11.28 -6.80 15.45
CA LEU A 312 11.27 -5.35 15.70
C LEU A 312 12.65 -4.86 16.14
N ILE A 313 13.28 -5.57 17.08
CA ILE A 313 14.60 -5.18 17.61
C ILE A 313 15.70 -5.38 16.55
N LEU A 314 15.72 -6.53 15.88
CA LEU A 314 16.69 -6.79 14.84
C LEU A 314 16.58 -5.78 13.68
N ASN A 315 15.36 -5.42 13.27
CA ASN A 315 15.12 -4.40 12.24
C ASN A 315 15.54 -3.00 12.69
N GLU A 316 15.41 -2.65 13.98
CA GLU A 316 15.94 -1.39 14.52
C GLU A 316 17.47 -1.35 14.35
N ARG A 317 18.20 -2.41 14.74
CA ARG A 317 19.66 -2.53 14.59
C ARG A 317 20.12 -2.47 13.13
N LEU A 318 19.47 -3.25 12.26
CA LEU A 318 19.75 -3.22 10.81
C LEU A 318 19.51 -1.82 10.23
N GLY A 319 18.44 -1.16 10.66
CA GLY A 319 18.15 0.21 10.27
C GLY A 319 19.22 1.21 10.75
N GLU A 320 19.71 1.09 11.97
CA GLU A 320 20.79 1.93 12.51
C GLU A 320 22.09 1.76 11.74
N LEU A 321 22.49 0.53 11.47
CA LEU A 321 23.69 0.23 10.67
C LEU A 321 23.57 0.79 9.25
N GLY A 322 22.36 0.74 8.67
CA GLY A 322 22.06 1.36 7.37
C GLY A 322 22.10 2.90 7.37
N ARG A 323 22.10 3.56 8.52
CA ARG A 323 22.25 5.02 8.68
C ARG A 323 23.64 5.45 9.11
N SER A 324 24.57 4.51 9.30
CA SER A 324 25.96 4.81 9.65
C SER A 324 26.69 5.64 8.57
N SER A 325 27.83 6.20 8.91
CA SER A 325 28.64 7.03 8.00
C SER A 325 29.16 6.26 6.76
N ASN A 326 29.30 4.94 6.88
CA ASN A 326 29.70 4.05 5.79
C ASN A 326 28.79 2.81 5.76
N PRO A 327 27.52 2.97 5.34
CA PRO A 327 26.54 1.91 5.42
C PRO A 327 26.92 0.72 4.52
N PRO A 328 26.80 -0.52 5.01
CA PRO A 328 27.13 -1.70 4.23
C PRO A 328 26.06 -2.00 3.16
N TYR A 329 24.89 -1.43 3.28
CA TYR A 329 23.74 -1.61 2.39
C TYR A 329 22.90 -0.34 2.27
N VAL A 330 22.00 -0.33 1.30
CA VAL A 330 21.00 0.72 1.12
C VAL A 330 19.88 0.57 2.16
N SER A 331 19.41 -0.67 2.33
CA SER A 331 18.44 -1.07 3.37
C SER A 331 18.60 -2.54 3.68
N ALA A 332 18.23 -2.97 4.89
CA ALA A 332 18.16 -4.37 5.26
C ALA A 332 16.94 -4.59 6.17
N SER A 333 16.43 -5.81 6.19
CA SER A 333 15.31 -6.21 7.03
C SER A 333 15.33 -7.69 7.34
N SER A 334 14.65 -8.06 8.44
CA SER A 334 14.36 -9.45 8.80
C SER A 334 12.87 -9.65 9.01
N HIS A 335 12.39 -10.84 8.70
CA HIS A 335 11.01 -11.26 8.96
C HIS A 335 10.91 -12.79 8.94
N TYR A 336 9.87 -13.30 9.58
CA TYR A 336 9.45 -14.69 9.48
C TYR A 336 8.15 -14.76 8.67
N GLN A 337 8.03 -15.70 7.75
CA GLN A 337 6.86 -15.83 6.89
C GLN A 337 6.69 -17.24 6.34
N ALA A 338 5.45 -17.60 6.08
CA ALA A 338 5.13 -18.79 5.29
C ALA A 338 5.58 -18.58 3.82
N ILE A 339 6.37 -19.51 3.28
CA ILE A 339 6.77 -19.56 1.87
C ILE A 339 5.98 -20.61 1.08
N ALA A 340 5.42 -21.59 1.78
CA ALA A 340 4.50 -22.60 1.25
C ALA A 340 3.54 -22.99 2.37
N ARG A 341 2.48 -23.75 2.09
CA ARG A 341 1.45 -24.13 3.07
C ARG A 341 2.00 -24.80 4.34
N ASN A 342 3.07 -25.54 4.22
CA ASN A 342 3.69 -26.31 5.29
C ASN A 342 5.18 -25.97 5.49
N LYS A 343 5.62 -24.84 4.97
CA LYS A 343 7.01 -24.39 5.08
C LYS A 343 7.09 -22.90 5.35
N ASP A 344 7.74 -22.54 6.42
CA ASP A 344 8.06 -21.16 6.78
C ASP A 344 9.54 -20.87 6.53
N ALA A 345 9.90 -19.61 6.59
CA ALA A 345 11.29 -19.18 6.53
C ALA A 345 11.55 -17.94 7.39
N PHE A 346 12.61 -18.01 8.18
CA PHE A 346 13.29 -16.84 8.70
C PHE A 346 14.10 -16.22 7.55
N ASN A 347 13.78 -14.99 7.18
CA ASN A 347 14.45 -14.28 6.10
C ASN A 347 15.19 -13.06 6.63
N VAL A 348 16.46 -12.93 6.23
CA VAL A 348 17.22 -11.69 6.38
C VAL A 348 17.73 -11.26 5.02
N SER A 349 17.47 -10.03 4.65
CA SER A 349 17.79 -9.54 3.32
C SER A 349 18.40 -8.15 3.35
N ALA A 350 19.24 -7.86 2.36
CA ALA A 350 19.80 -6.53 2.15
C ALA A 350 19.72 -6.12 0.68
N ARG A 351 19.29 -4.90 0.45
CA ARG A 351 19.46 -4.21 -0.81
C ARG A 351 20.80 -3.46 -0.75
N VAL A 352 21.68 -3.74 -1.68
CA VAL A 352 23.05 -3.25 -1.67
C VAL A 352 23.37 -2.40 -2.91
N LYS A 353 24.52 -1.76 -2.93
CA LYS A 353 25.08 -1.20 -4.15
C LYS A 353 25.43 -2.35 -5.13
N PRO A 354 25.55 -2.09 -6.43
CA PRO A 354 25.85 -3.15 -7.41
C PRO A 354 27.08 -4.02 -7.08
N ASP A 355 28.11 -3.44 -6.47
CA ASP A 355 29.34 -4.10 -6.04
C ASP A 355 29.38 -4.47 -4.54
N GLY A 356 28.27 -4.36 -3.86
CA GLY A 356 28.18 -4.44 -2.38
C GLY A 356 27.67 -5.76 -1.82
N VAL A 357 27.49 -6.81 -2.62
CA VAL A 357 26.85 -8.07 -2.18
C VAL A 357 27.55 -8.72 -1.01
N GLU A 358 28.86 -8.97 -1.13
CA GLU A 358 29.66 -9.65 -0.09
C GLU A 358 29.67 -8.85 1.21
N ARG A 359 29.85 -7.52 1.10
CA ARG A 359 29.81 -6.62 2.25
C ARG A 359 28.44 -6.57 2.91
N GLY A 360 27.36 -6.55 2.12
CA GLY A 360 25.99 -6.56 2.62
C GLY A 360 25.64 -7.88 3.30
N LEU A 361 25.99 -9.02 2.68
CA LEU A 361 25.81 -10.35 3.26
C LEU A 361 26.54 -10.48 4.60
N LYS A 362 27.84 -10.10 4.61
CA LYS A 362 28.63 -10.14 5.84
C LYS A 362 27.97 -9.32 6.95
N ALA A 363 27.54 -8.10 6.65
CA ALA A 363 26.96 -7.20 7.64
C ALA A 363 25.63 -7.70 8.23
N ILE A 364 24.73 -8.27 7.42
CA ILE A 364 23.46 -8.82 7.95
C ILE A 364 23.71 -10.09 8.77
N LEU A 365 24.64 -10.95 8.36
CA LEU A 365 25.01 -12.16 9.10
C LEU A 365 25.76 -11.84 10.40
N GLU A 366 26.66 -10.85 10.40
CA GLU A 366 27.35 -10.40 11.62
C GLU A 366 26.37 -9.84 12.65
N GLU A 367 25.31 -9.13 12.23
CA GLU A 367 24.31 -8.63 13.17
C GLU A 367 23.45 -9.74 13.75
N VAL A 368 23.06 -10.72 12.94
CA VAL A 368 22.38 -11.94 13.42
C VAL A 368 23.29 -12.72 14.37
N GLU A 369 24.57 -12.92 14.03
CA GLU A 369 25.54 -13.61 14.90
C GLU A 369 25.80 -12.81 16.19
N ARG A 370 25.78 -11.47 16.15
CA ARG A 370 25.89 -10.61 17.33
C ARG A 370 24.73 -10.85 18.29
N VAL A 371 23.49 -10.92 17.77
CA VAL A 371 22.32 -11.25 18.58
C VAL A 371 22.47 -12.64 19.20
N LYS A 372 22.89 -13.62 18.43
CA LYS A 372 23.12 -14.99 18.93
C LYS A 372 24.13 -15.06 20.09
N ARG A 373 25.23 -14.30 20.01
CA ARG A 373 26.29 -14.34 21.04
C ARG A 373 26.01 -13.48 22.26
N PHE A 374 25.44 -12.30 22.06
CA PHE A 374 25.34 -11.27 23.11
C PHE A 374 23.90 -10.90 23.43
N GLY A 375 22.94 -11.34 22.64
CA GLY A 375 21.53 -11.01 22.80
C GLY A 375 21.21 -9.55 22.47
N PHE A 376 19.96 -9.22 22.68
CA PHE A 376 19.46 -7.86 22.76
C PHE A 376 19.66 -7.27 24.16
N THR A 377 19.39 -5.99 24.35
CA THR A 377 19.46 -5.31 25.64
C THR A 377 18.06 -5.08 26.22
N GLU A 378 17.97 -4.86 27.54
CA GLU A 378 16.68 -4.52 28.19
C GLU A 378 16.05 -3.25 27.62
N ASN A 379 16.83 -2.22 27.25
CA ASN A 379 16.29 -1.01 26.66
C ASN A 379 15.67 -1.26 25.27
N GLU A 380 16.27 -2.14 24.46
CA GLU A 380 15.71 -2.56 23.15
C GLU A 380 14.41 -3.31 23.37
N LEU A 381 14.37 -4.25 24.30
CA LEU A 381 13.16 -4.99 24.64
C LEU A 381 12.06 -4.07 25.15
N ASP A 382 12.37 -3.12 26.02
CA ASP A 382 11.42 -2.12 26.52
C ASP A 382 10.82 -1.28 25.39
N ARG A 383 11.63 -0.89 24.42
CA ARG A 383 11.15 -0.15 23.24
C ARG A 383 10.25 -1.03 22.36
N ALA A 384 10.65 -2.26 22.09
CA ALA A 384 9.86 -3.18 21.30
C ALA A 384 8.50 -3.47 21.97
N LYS A 385 8.48 -3.71 23.29
CA LYS A 385 7.25 -3.90 24.07
C LYS A 385 6.33 -2.68 23.96
N LYS A 386 6.85 -1.46 24.07
CA LYS A 386 6.05 -0.24 23.91
C LYS A 386 5.43 -0.13 22.51
N ASN A 387 6.17 -0.48 21.46
CA ASN A 387 5.64 -0.49 20.09
C ASN A 387 4.52 -1.51 19.92
N VAL A 388 4.72 -2.73 20.42
CA VAL A 388 3.71 -3.80 20.39
C VAL A 388 2.46 -3.35 21.14
N SER A 389 2.61 -2.89 22.38
CA SER A 389 1.47 -2.45 23.21
C SER A 389 0.70 -1.31 22.55
N THR A 390 1.38 -0.30 22.01
CA THR A 390 0.73 0.81 21.30
C THR A 390 -0.07 0.32 20.10
N LYS A 391 0.45 -0.66 19.33
CA LYS A 391 -0.26 -1.27 18.20
C LYS A 391 -1.55 -1.95 18.64
N TYR A 392 -1.51 -2.77 19.70
CA TYR A 392 -2.70 -3.47 20.22
C TYR A 392 -3.71 -2.50 20.84
N GLU A 393 -3.25 -1.50 21.61
CA GLU A 393 -4.12 -0.42 22.13
C GLU A 393 -4.86 0.30 21.02
N ARG A 394 -4.16 0.69 19.95
CA ARG A 394 -4.77 1.35 18.80
C ARG A 394 -5.78 0.45 18.10
N THR A 395 -5.44 -0.81 17.84
CA THR A 395 -6.37 -1.78 17.23
C THR A 395 -7.63 -1.93 18.07
N PHE A 396 -7.49 -1.99 19.39
CA PHE A 396 -8.62 -2.06 20.32
C PHE A 396 -9.46 -0.78 20.31
N ASN A 397 -8.84 0.39 20.32
CA ASN A 397 -9.54 1.67 20.24
C ASN A 397 -10.34 1.82 18.94
N GLU A 398 -9.83 1.27 17.83
CA GLU A 398 -10.43 1.33 16.51
C GLU A 398 -11.36 0.15 16.17
N LYS A 399 -11.56 -0.84 17.06
CA LYS A 399 -12.32 -2.06 16.76
C LYS A 399 -13.73 -1.81 16.22
N ASP A 400 -14.41 -0.76 16.74
CA ASP A 400 -15.77 -0.40 16.32
C ASP A 400 -15.79 0.50 15.06
N LYS A 401 -14.63 0.90 14.57
CA LYS A 401 -14.40 1.72 13.37
C LYS A 401 -13.57 0.99 12.30
N SER A 402 -13.32 -0.30 12.51
CA SER A 402 -12.57 -1.15 11.57
C SER A 402 -13.46 -1.56 10.39
N GLU A 403 -12.86 -1.58 9.20
CA GLU A 403 -13.56 -1.92 7.96
C GLU A 403 -13.91 -3.42 7.88
N SER A 404 -15.05 -3.75 7.31
CA SER A 404 -15.49 -5.13 7.06
C SER A 404 -14.50 -5.93 6.21
N GLU A 405 -13.78 -5.25 5.31
CA GLU A 405 -12.75 -5.86 4.47
C GLU A 405 -11.64 -6.54 5.29
N GLY A 406 -11.17 -5.88 6.36
CA GLY A 406 -10.12 -6.40 7.24
C GLY A 406 -10.57 -7.69 7.93
N TYR A 407 -11.75 -7.69 8.52
CA TYR A 407 -12.34 -8.88 9.14
C TYR A 407 -12.59 -10.02 8.13
N ALA A 408 -13.11 -9.70 6.95
CA ALA A 408 -13.32 -10.71 5.91
C ALA A 408 -11.99 -11.34 5.44
N ALA A 409 -10.91 -10.55 5.37
CA ALA A 409 -9.59 -11.06 5.03
C ALA A 409 -9.03 -12.01 6.11
N GLU A 410 -9.21 -11.66 7.39
CA GLU A 410 -8.85 -12.51 8.53
C GLU A 410 -9.58 -13.86 8.48
N LEU A 411 -10.89 -13.86 8.22
CA LEU A 411 -11.69 -15.08 8.11
C LEU A 411 -11.27 -15.96 6.92
N VAL A 412 -10.86 -15.36 5.81
CA VAL A 412 -10.27 -16.10 4.67
C VAL A 412 -8.98 -16.78 5.11
N ARG A 413 -8.08 -16.10 5.84
CA ARG A 413 -6.82 -16.68 6.33
C ARG A 413 -7.07 -17.77 7.38
N ASN A 414 -8.08 -17.60 8.24
CA ASN A 414 -8.50 -18.67 9.16
C ASN A 414 -8.92 -19.92 8.38
N PHE A 415 -9.77 -19.81 7.38
CA PHE A 415 -10.21 -20.94 6.57
C PHE A 415 -9.05 -21.62 5.82
N LEU A 416 -8.20 -20.84 5.17
CA LEU A 416 -7.16 -21.33 4.28
C LEU A 416 -5.87 -21.73 5.01
N ALA A 417 -5.45 -20.97 6.00
CA ALA A 417 -4.17 -21.09 6.68
C ALA A 417 -4.30 -21.38 8.20
N LYS A 418 -5.51 -21.54 8.72
CA LYS A 418 -5.81 -21.77 10.15
C LYS A 418 -5.35 -20.65 11.07
N GLU A 419 -5.17 -19.43 10.56
CA GLU A 419 -4.87 -18.27 11.40
C GLU A 419 -5.90 -18.14 12.54
N PRO A 420 -5.50 -17.97 13.80
CA PRO A 420 -6.45 -17.84 14.89
C PRO A 420 -7.28 -16.57 14.78
N ILE A 421 -8.53 -16.64 15.22
CA ILE A 421 -9.50 -15.52 15.19
C ILE A 421 -10.13 -15.28 16.57
N PRO A 422 -9.33 -15.03 17.63
CA PRO A 422 -9.86 -14.86 18.98
C PRO A 422 -10.56 -13.51 19.18
N GLY A 423 -10.34 -12.58 18.26
CA GLY A 423 -10.92 -11.26 18.22
C GLY A 423 -10.15 -10.21 19.01
N VAL A 424 -10.18 -8.98 18.50
CA VAL A 424 -9.39 -7.83 19.00
C VAL A 424 -9.51 -7.60 20.52
N PRO A 425 -10.68 -7.74 21.17
CA PRO A 425 -10.76 -7.57 22.63
C PRO A 425 -9.91 -8.58 23.40
N PHE A 426 -9.96 -9.85 22.97
CA PHE A 426 -9.16 -10.90 23.59
C PHE A 426 -7.66 -10.68 23.33
N GLU A 427 -7.28 -10.38 22.10
CA GLU A 427 -5.89 -10.16 21.71
C GLU A 427 -5.25 -9.02 22.52
N CYS A 428 -5.96 -7.90 22.68
CA CYS A 428 -5.48 -6.78 23.48
C CYS A 428 -5.38 -7.12 24.97
N GLU A 429 -6.35 -7.86 25.54
CA GLU A 429 -6.30 -8.29 26.92
C GLU A 429 -5.18 -9.28 27.17
N PHE A 430 -5.01 -10.25 26.29
CA PHE A 430 -3.94 -11.25 26.35
C PHE A 430 -2.56 -10.58 26.27
N GLU A 431 -2.38 -9.66 25.30
CA GLU A 431 -1.14 -8.89 25.15
C GLU A 431 -0.81 -8.12 26.42
N LYS A 432 -1.76 -7.37 26.99
CA LYS A 432 -1.57 -6.61 28.24
C LYS A 432 -1.09 -7.49 29.40
N ASN A 433 -1.57 -8.72 29.48
CA ASN A 433 -1.19 -9.65 30.53
C ASN A 433 0.13 -10.37 30.26
N GLN A 434 0.40 -10.74 28.99
CA GLN A 434 1.56 -11.56 28.63
C GLN A 434 2.81 -10.74 28.31
N LEU A 435 2.67 -9.60 27.62
CA LEU A 435 3.81 -8.81 27.18
C LEU A 435 4.76 -8.39 28.32
N PRO A 436 4.29 -7.97 29.53
CA PRO A 436 5.19 -7.70 30.66
C PRO A 436 5.97 -8.93 31.13
N THR A 437 5.42 -10.13 30.97
CA THR A 437 6.03 -11.38 31.43
C THR A 437 7.08 -11.94 30.47
N ILE A 438 7.10 -11.50 29.23
CA ILE A 438 8.11 -11.92 28.24
C ILE A 438 9.47 -11.39 28.67
N THR A 439 10.42 -12.30 28.86
CA THR A 439 11.77 -11.98 29.31
C THR A 439 12.72 -11.75 28.15
N LEU A 440 13.81 -11.02 28.43
CA LEU A 440 14.88 -10.84 27.44
C LEU A 440 15.46 -12.18 26.97
N LYS A 441 15.55 -13.16 27.87
CA LYS A 441 16.04 -14.50 27.55
C LYS A 441 15.16 -15.18 26.49
N GLU A 442 13.84 -15.14 26.64
CA GLU A 442 12.92 -15.74 25.67
C GLU A 442 13.05 -15.13 24.28
N VAL A 443 13.19 -13.81 24.22
CA VAL A 443 13.37 -13.12 22.94
C VAL A 443 14.74 -13.42 22.33
N ASN A 444 15.79 -13.53 23.14
CA ASN A 444 17.14 -13.88 22.68
C ASN A 444 17.24 -15.36 22.24
N ASP A 445 16.44 -16.25 22.80
CA ASP A 445 16.46 -17.68 22.43
C ASP A 445 15.67 -17.97 21.15
N PHE A 446 14.91 -17.00 20.62
CA PHE A 446 14.02 -17.20 19.47
C PHE A 446 14.77 -17.66 18.21
N ASP A 447 15.93 -17.11 17.92
CA ASP A 447 16.69 -17.40 16.70
C ASP A 447 17.43 -18.75 16.73
N ASN A 448 17.59 -19.38 17.89
CA ASN A 448 18.28 -20.66 18.02
C ASN A 448 17.68 -21.78 17.15
N ALA A 449 16.39 -21.68 16.83
CA ALA A 449 15.68 -22.63 15.98
C ALA A 449 15.97 -22.44 14.49
N PHE A 450 16.48 -21.29 14.06
CA PHE A 450 16.52 -20.89 12.63
C PHE A 450 17.95 -20.80 12.06
N LEU A 451 18.96 -20.65 12.91
CA LEU A 451 20.35 -20.46 12.48
C LEU A 451 21.08 -21.79 12.32
N SER A 452 20.63 -22.58 11.34
CA SER A 452 21.23 -23.87 10.97
C SER A 452 21.91 -23.79 9.61
N ASP A 453 22.91 -24.65 9.37
CA ASP A 453 23.51 -24.80 8.03
C ASP A 453 22.60 -25.57 7.06
N SER A 454 21.69 -26.37 7.60
CA SER A 454 20.65 -27.04 6.83
C SER A 454 19.51 -26.08 6.47
N ASN A 455 18.85 -26.35 5.36
CA ASN A 455 17.72 -25.57 4.85
C ASN A 455 18.00 -24.07 4.56
N ARG A 456 19.29 -23.69 4.51
CA ARG A 456 19.69 -22.34 4.16
C ARG A 456 19.73 -22.15 2.65
N VAL A 457 19.12 -21.07 2.15
CA VAL A 457 19.22 -20.66 0.74
C VAL A 457 19.71 -19.22 0.69
N ILE A 458 20.76 -18.96 -0.10
CA ILE A 458 21.28 -17.62 -0.34
C ILE A 458 20.97 -17.25 -1.78
N VAL A 459 20.17 -16.19 -1.93
CA VAL A 459 19.79 -15.65 -3.24
C VAL A 459 20.47 -14.31 -3.45
N VAL A 460 21.14 -14.16 -4.59
CA VAL A 460 21.72 -12.90 -5.05
C VAL A 460 21.10 -12.55 -6.39
N THR A 461 20.56 -11.34 -6.47
CA THR A 461 20.03 -10.80 -7.74
C THR A 461 20.63 -9.42 -8.00
N GLY A 462 20.78 -9.07 -9.27
CA GLY A 462 21.31 -7.75 -9.60
C GLY A 462 21.30 -7.42 -11.09
N PRO A 463 21.79 -6.22 -11.46
CA PRO A 463 21.90 -5.82 -12.84
C PRO A 463 23.07 -6.53 -13.54
N ALA A 464 22.84 -7.03 -14.77
CA ALA A 464 23.90 -7.43 -15.69
C ALA A 464 24.50 -6.16 -16.33
N LYS A 465 25.39 -5.51 -15.61
CA LYS A 465 26.02 -4.25 -16.00
C LYS A 465 27.53 -4.43 -16.09
N GLU A 466 28.14 -3.85 -17.13
CA GLU A 466 29.59 -3.84 -17.28
C GLU A 466 30.29 -3.23 -16.05
N GLY A 467 31.35 -3.88 -15.59
CA GLY A 467 32.12 -3.49 -14.40
C GLY A 467 31.49 -3.95 -13.07
N VAL A 468 30.29 -4.55 -13.07
CA VAL A 468 29.68 -5.17 -11.88
C VAL A 468 29.96 -6.67 -11.89
N LYS A 469 30.74 -7.14 -10.90
CA LYS A 469 30.98 -8.57 -10.71
C LYS A 469 30.10 -9.12 -9.63
N MET A 470 29.36 -10.19 -9.93
CA MET A 470 28.65 -10.96 -8.91
C MET A 470 29.63 -11.85 -8.17
N PRO A 471 29.39 -12.11 -6.87
CA PRO A 471 30.17 -13.05 -6.09
C PRO A 471 30.01 -14.47 -6.64
N THR A 472 30.91 -15.36 -6.26
CA THR A 472 30.75 -16.80 -6.50
C THR A 472 30.10 -17.47 -5.30
N GLU A 473 29.59 -18.68 -5.47
CA GLU A 473 29.05 -19.50 -4.38
C GLU A 473 30.11 -19.73 -3.29
N GLU A 474 31.35 -19.98 -3.71
CA GLU A 474 32.49 -20.19 -2.81
C GLU A 474 32.78 -18.94 -1.97
N SER A 475 32.75 -17.75 -2.57
CA SER A 475 32.98 -16.50 -1.84
C SER A 475 31.86 -16.22 -0.83
N LEU A 476 30.58 -16.48 -1.20
CA LEU A 476 29.45 -16.35 -0.29
C LEU A 476 29.51 -17.37 0.85
N LEU A 477 29.86 -18.64 0.55
CA LEU A 477 30.02 -19.68 1.56
C LEU A 477 31.19 -19.36 2.51
N ALA A 478 32.28 -18.82 1.99
CA ALA A 478 33.40 -18.37 2.82
C ALA A 478 32.96 -17.29 3.83
N ILE A 479 32.14 -16.33 3.44
CA ILE A 479 31.58 -15.32 4.35
C ILE A 479 30.72 -15.98 5.43
N VAL A 480 29.81 -16.90 5.04
CA VAL A 480 28.96 -17.63 5.98
C VAL A 480 29.79 -18.36 7.02
N ASN A 481 30.85 -19.05 6.59
CA ASN A 481 31.72 -19.83 7.49
C ASN A 481 32.68 -18.94 8.34
N GLN A 482 32.99 -17.74 7.87
CA GLN A 482 33.85 -16.79 8.58
C GLN A 482 33.14 -16.02 9.68
N VAL A 483 31.86 -15.66 9.46
CA VAL A 483 31.07 -14.82 10.39
C VAL A 483 31.03 -15.41 11.81
N PRO A 484 30.81 -16.73 12.03
CA PRO A 484 30.87 -17.32 13.36
C PRO A 484 32.26 -17.24 14.03
N GLN A 485 33.32 -16.87 13.31
CA GLN A 485 34.66 -16.73 13.85
C GLN A 485 35.12 -15.27 13.96
N THR A 486 34.28 -14.34 13.46
CA THR A 486 34.59 -12.90 13.50
C THR A 486 34.53 -12.40 14.96
N GLU A 487 35.50 -11.58 15.33
CA GLU A 487 35.45 -10.89 16.62
C GLU A 487 34.34 -9.85 16.59
N LEU A 488 33.35 -10.03 17.45
CA LEU A 488 32.18 -9.16 17.61
C LEU A 488 32.11 -8.69 19.05
N SER A 489 31.55 -7.50 19.28
CA SER A 489 31.26 -6.98 20.61
C SER A 489 29.77 -6.79 20.83
N ALA A 490 29.32 -6.84 22.07
CA ALA A 490 27.94 -6.49 22.43
C ALA A 490 27.64 -5.05 22.00
N LEU A 491 26.41 -4.82 21.56
CA LEU A 491 25.97 -3.48 21.21
C LEU A 491 25.69 -2.66 22.47
N ALA A 492 26.27 -1.47 22.56
CA ALA A 492 25.93 -0.52 23.62
C ALA A 492 24.70 0.29 23.19
N ASP A 493 23.61 0.12 23.92
CA ASP A 493 22.38 0.86 23.68
C ASP A 493 22.18 1.95 24.74
N LYS A 494 21.79 3.13 24.30
CA LYS A 494 21.53 4.28 25.17
C LYS A 494 20.02 4.53 25.25
N LYS A 495 19.53 4.79 26.46
CA LYS A 495 18.17 5.28 26.65
C LYS A 495 18.08 6.70 26.10
N VAL A 496 17.19 6.91 25.14
CA VAL A 496 16.93 8.21 24.52
C VAL A 496 15.51 8.62 24.89
N ALA A 497 15.35 9.86 25.37
CA ALA A 497 14.04 10.45 25.64
C ALA A 497 13.94 11.80 24.93
N PHE A 498 12.76 12.13 24.44
CA PHE A 498 12.51 13.47 23.94
C PHE A 498 12.44 14.45 25.10
N VAL A 499 13.28 15.47 25.04
CA VAL A 499 13.24 16.64 25.92
C VAL A 499 13.13 17.85 25.01
N TRP A 500 12.17 18.73 25.31
CA TRP A 500 12.01 19.97 24.56
C TRP A 500 13.32 20.76 24.55
N PRO A 501 13.86 21.14 23.40
CA PRO A 501 15.14 21.85 23.33
C PRO A 501 14.99 23.29 23.77
N GLY A 502 15.56 23.63 24.90
CA GLY A 502 15.55 24.96 25.46
C GLY A 502 14.25 25.38 26.18
N LYS A 503 13.87 26.64 26.10
CA LYS A 503 12.65 27.19 26.72
C LYS A 503 11.44 26.90 25.81
N LYS A 504 10.31 26.47 26.41
CA LYS A 504 9.04 26.33 25.65
C LYS A 504 8.68 27.68 25.01
N PRO A 505 8.07 27.67 23.83
CA PRO A 505 7.66 28.89 23.13
C PRO A 505 6.73 29.73 24.00
N THR A 506 6.87 31.06 23.91
CA THR A 506 5.85 31.94 24.45
C THR A 506 4.62 31.86 23.58
N ALA A 507 3.49 31.50 24.16
CA ALA A 507 2.24 31.33 23.41
C ALA A 507 1.85 32.65 22.72
N GLY A 508 1.43 32.56 21.46
CA GLY A 508 0.68 33.59 20.80
C GLY A 508 -0.80 33.53 21.18
N THR A 509 -1.67 34.19 20.42
CA THR A 509 -3.11 34.23 20.71
C THR A 509 -3.96 33.94 19.47
N ILE A 510 -5.16 33.46 19.70
CA ILE A 510 -6.24 33.40 18.70
C ILE A 510 -6.89 34.78 18.64
N VAL A 511 -6.75 35.49 17.52
CA VAL A 511 -7.31 36.83 17.35
C VAL A 511 -8.70 36.86 16.73
N LYS A 512 -9.08 35.80 16.05
CA LYS A 512 -10.42 35.62 15.49
C LYS A 512 -10.82 34.16 15.46
N GLU A 513 -12.06 33.86 15.78
CA GLU A 513 -12.69 32.54 15.67
C GLU A 513 -14.00 32.66 14.89
N GLU A 514 -14.17 31.78 13.89
CA GLU A 514 -15.36 31.70 13.05
C GLU A 514 -15.84 30.26 13.04
N LYS A 515 -17.07 30.03 13.49
CA LYS A 515 -17.68 28.70 13.50
C LYS A 515 -18.60 28.51 12.30
N ASN A 516 -18.56 27.34 11.73
CA ASN A 516 -19.48 26.87 10.70
C ASN A 516 -20.16 25.60 11.23
N GLU A 517 -21.33 25.78 11.82
CA GLU A 517 -22.09 24.69 12.47
C GLU A 517 -22.48 23.60 11.47
N SER A 518 -22.87 23.97 10.23
CA SER A 518 -23.29 23.01 9.21
C SER A 518 -22.17 22.06 8.78
N LEU A 519 -20.92 22.49 8.92
CA LEU A 519 -19.74 21.71 8.59
C LEU A 519 -19.08 21.10 9.83
N ASN A 520 -19.56 21.37 11.03
CA ASN A 520 -18.84 21.10 12.27
C ASN A 520 -17.38 21.55 12.17
N MET A 521 -17.15 22.80 11.78
CA MET A 521 -15.82 23.34 11.51
C MET A 521 -15.60 24.68 12.21
N THR A 522 -14.40 24.89 12.71
CA THR A 522 -13.96 26.17 13.27
C THR A 522 -12.74 26.68 12.52
N THR A 523 -12.77 27.95 12.09
CA THR A 523 -11.61 28.64 11.50
C THR A 523 -11.06 29.63 12.51
N LEU A 524 -9.75 29.52 12.79
CA LEU A 524 -9.02 30.41 13.67
C LEU A 524 -8.06 31.28 12.85
N THR A 525 -7.98 32.55 13.22
CA THR A 525 -6.89 33.42 12.78
C THR A 525 -5.98 33.68 13.97
N LEU A 526 -4.69 33.46 13.80
CA LEU A 526 -3.70 33.58 14.88
C LEU A 526 -2.99 34.92 14.84
N SER A 527 -2.40 35.34 15.98
CA SER A 527 -1.67 36.60 16.14
C SER A 527 -0.48 36.75 15.17
N ASN A 528 0.10 35.66 14.71
CA ASN A 528 1.15 35.62 13.71
C ASN A 528 0.63 35.63 12.26
N GLY A 529 -0.70 35.69 12.04
CA GLY A 529 -1.34 35.74 10.72
C GLY A 529 -1.66 34.38 10.11
N ALA A 530 -1.23 33.28 10.71
CA ALA A 530 -1.58 31.93 10.26
C ALA A 530 -3.08 31.68 10.41
N LYS A 531 -3.64 30.86 9.50
CA LYS A 531 -5.02 30.38 9.60
C LYS A 531 -5.04 28.91 9.98
N VAL A 532 -5.96 28.52 10.86
CA VAL A 532 -6.14 27.14 11.27
C VAL A 532 -7.59 26.72 11.04
N PHE A 533 -7.77 25.60 10.37
CA PHE A 533 -9.07 25.01 10.07
C PHE A 533 -9.19 23.74 10.89
N LEU A 534 -10.18 23.69 11.77
CA LEU A 534 -10.45 22.59 12.68
C LEU A 534 -11.73 21.89 12.26
N LYS A 535 -11.66 20.59 11.95
CA LYS A 535 -12.82 19.75 11.67
C LYS A 535 -12.80 18.53 12.56
N PRO A 536 -13.39 18.59 13.76
CA PRO A 536 -13.62 17.43 14.60
C PRO A 536 -14.51 16.39 13.90
N THR A 537 -14.15 15.12 13.98
CA THR A 537 -14.93 14.00 13.44
C THR A 537 -14.93 12.83 14.40
N ASP A 538 -15.87 11.91 14.21
CA ASP A 538 -16.00 10.65 14.92
C ASP A 538 -15.77 9.41 14.02
N PHE A 539 -15.16 9.60 12.85
CA PHE A 539 -14.96 8.52 11.86
C PHE A 539 -13.96 7.47 12.35
N LYS A 540 -12.92 7.90 13.06
CA LYS A 540 -11.94 7.09 13.77
C LYS A 540 -11.77 7.61 15.18
N ASN A 541 -11.48 6.70 16.13
CA ASN A 541 -11.32 7.08 17.54
C ASN A 541 -9.90 7.58 17.85
N ASP A 542 -8.92 7.13 17.09
CA ASP A 542 -7.48 7.29 17.39
C ASP A 542 -6.69 7.88 16.22
N GLU A 543 -7.34 8.79 15.45
CA GLU A 543 -6.73 9.38 14.26
C GLU A 543 -7.04 10.87 14.14
N ILE A 544 -5.97 11.67 13.97
CA ILE A 544 -6.01 13.09 13.63
C ILE A 544 -5.03 13.32 12.48
N TYR A 545 -5.50 13.86 11.36
CA TYR A 545 -4.66 14.38 10.28
C TYR A 545 -4.31 15.84 10.56
N GLY A 546 -3.05 16.20 10.31
CA GLY A 546 -2.57 17.58 10.36
C GLY A 546 -1.79 17.93 9.10
N ILE A 547 -2.18 19.00 8.41
CA ILE A 547 -1.53 19.50 7.20
C ILE A 547 -1.26 20.98 7.38
N ALA A 548 -0.02 21.41 7.17
CA ALA A 548 0.36 22.81 7.01
C ALA A 548 0.75 23.02 5.53
N TYR A 549 0.21 24.04 4.89
CA TYR A 549 0.41 24.29 3.47
C TYR A 549 0.63 25.78 3.19
N SER A 550 1.67 26.09 2.40
CA SER A 550 1.93 27.40 1.84
C SER A 550 2.24 27.31 0.33
N LYS A 551 2.05 28.42 -0.39
CA LYS A 551 2.39 28.54 -1.81
C LYS A 551 3.80 29.09 -1.95
N GLY A 552 4.55 28.55 -2.93
CA GLY A 552 5.92 29.00 -3.22
C GLY A 552 6.72 27.86 -3.83
N GLY A 553 7.12 26.92 -3.00
CA GLY A 553 7.90 25.75 -3.39
C GLY A 553 9.27 26.11 -3.97
N HIS A 554 9.87 25.14 -4.65
CA HIS A 554 11.14 25.39 -5.33
C HIS A 554 11.02 26.27 -6.58
N SER A 555 9.77 26.70 -6.99
CA SER A 555 9.60 27.70 -8.06
C SER A 555 10.27 29.02 -7.73
N LEU A 556 10.46 29.33 -6.45
CA LEU A 556 11.07 30.58 -5.97
C LEU A 556 12.61 30.51 -5.88
N CYS A 557 13.19 29.33 -6.09
CA CYS A 557 14.64 29.15 -6.08
C CYS A 557 15.25 29.47 -7.44
N SER A 558 16.54 29.85 -7.45
CA SER A 558 17.31 30.01 -8.69
C SER A 558 17.57 28.66 -9.37
N ASP A 559 17.95 28.68 -10.66
CA ASP A 559 18.29 27.44 -11.37
C ASP A 559 19.54 26.77 -10.81
N SER A 560 20.51 27.54 -10.29
CA SER A 560 21.71 27.03 -9.62
C SER A 560 21.37 26.29 -8.31
N ASP A 561 20.28 26.65 -7.65
CA ASP A 561 19.86 26.09 -6.37
C ASP A 561 18.89 24.91 -6.53
N PHE A 562 18.44 24.63 -7.75
CA PHE A 562 17.34 23.68 -8.00
C PHE A 562 17.53 22.32 -7.34
N TYR A 563 18.72 21.70 -7.53
CA TYR A 563 18.98 20.39 -6.95
C TYR A 563 19.07 20.43 -5.41
N SER A 564 19.62 21.48 -4.83
CA SER A 564 19.59 21.69 -3.39
C SER A 564 18.16 21.89 -2.86
N ALA A 565 17.30 22.55 -3.63
CA ALA A 565 15.91 22.85 -3.24
C ALA A 565 15.01 21.60 -3.25
N ILE A 566 15.10 20.76 -4.29
CA ILE A 566 14.24 19.56 -4.39
C ILE A 566 14.54 18.50 -3.34
N TYR A 567 15.75 18.50 -2.78
CA TYR A 567 16.14 17.57 -1.73
C TYR A 567 16.14 18.19 -0.32
N ALA A 568 15.90 19.49 -0.16
CA ALA A 568 15.99 20.19 1.11
C ALA A 568 15.10 19.57 2.21
N SER A 569 13.82 19.37 1.94
CA SER A 569 12.90 18.77 2.91
C SER A 569 13.23 17.30 3.23
N THR A 570 13.66 16.53 2.24
CA THR A 570 14.09 15.15 2.44
C THR A 570 15.34 15.08 3.33
N LEU A 571 16.34 15.93 3.06
CA LEU A 571 17.57 16.00 3.85
C LEU A 571 17.30 16.38 5.30
N VAL A 572 16.41 17.35 5.55
CA VAL A 572 15.96 17.69 6.91
C VAL A 572 15.28 16.50 7.59
N ASN A 573 14.37 15.81 6.89
CA ASN A 573 13.67 14.66 7.45
C ASN A 573 14.61 13.49 7.77
N GLU A 574 15.67 13.28 6.97
CA GLU A 574 16.69 12.24 7.17
C GLU A 574 17.72 12.61 8.24
N SER A 575 17.86 13.87 8.60
CA SER A 575 18.84 14.34 9.58
C SER A 575 18.34 14.36 11.03
N GLY A 576 17.05 14.11 11.23
CA GLY A 576 16.45 14.22 12.56
C GLY A 576 15.83 15.60 12.80
N ILE A 577 15.77 16.06 14.07
CA ILE A 577 15.16 17.35 14.42
C ILE A 577 15.77 17.91 15.70
N ALA A 578 16.00 19.20 15.76
CA ALA A 578 16.58 19.89 16.89
C ALA A 578 17.92 19.23 17.32
N ASN A 579 18.00 18.70 18.54
CA ASN A 579 19.19 18.02 19.07
C ASN A 579 19.17 16.49 18.91
N LEU A 580 18.13 15.95 18.22
CA LEU A 580 17.99 14.51 17.98
C LEU A 580 18.44 14.14 16.56
N SER A 581 19.33 13.18 16.44
CA SER A 581 19.58 12.50 15.17
C SER A 581 18.31 11.76 14.70
N LYS A 582 18.27 11.30 13.45
CA LYS A 582 17.16 10.47 12.94
C LYS A 582 16.93 9.25 13.82
N THR A 583 18.00 8.56 14.19
CA THR A 583 17.96 7.37 15.05
C THR A 583 17.45 7.71 16.45
N ASP A 584 18.01 8.77 17.08
CA ASP A 584 17.55 9.19 18.41
C ASP A 584 16.10 9.65 18.41
N LYS A 585 15.65 10.34 17.35
CA LYS A 585 14.25 10.70 17.16
C LYS A 585 13.37 9.45 17.13
N MET A 586 13.74 8.42 16.35
CA MET A 586 12.98 7.18 16.30
C MET A 586 12.90 6.52 17.69
N LYS A 587 13.98 6.44 18.43
CA LYS A 587 14.02 5.89 19.80
C LYS A 587 13.21 6.71 20.80
N ALA A 588 13.29 8.04 20.71
CA ALA A 588 12.62 8.95 21.65
C ALA A 588 11.09 8.96 21.53
N PHE A 589 10.56 8.64 20.35
CA PHE A 589 9.12 8.62 20.09
C PHE A 589 8.53 7.20 20.00
N VAL A 590 9.26 6.18 20.43
CA VAL A 590 8.73 4.82 20.57
C VAL A 590 7.50 4.80 21.50
N GLY A 591 6.47 4.11 21.10
CA GLY A 591 5.19 4.04 21.83
C GLY A 591 4.30 5.27 21.64
N LYS A 592 4.61 6.14 20.66
CA LYS A 592 3.78 7.29 20.26
C LYS A 592 3.27 7.10 18.83
N GLU A 593 1.99 7.37 18.66
CA GLU A 593 1.33 7.41 17.35
C GLU A 593 1.44 8.83 16.78
N VAL A 594 2.63 9.17 16.28
CA VAL A 594 2.89 10.51 15.74
C VAL A 594 3.82 10.44 14.53
N SER A 595 3.43 11.12 13.47
CA SER A 595 4.27 11.34 12.29
C SER A 595 4.12 12.77 11.79
N VAL A 596 5.23 13.44 11.50
CA VAL A 596 5.28 14.76 10.84
C VAL A 596 6.42 14.72 9.82
N SER A 597 6.12 15.09 8.59
CA SER A 597 7.10 15.12 7.50
C SER A 597 6.99 16.42 6.71
N PRO A 598 8.12 17.13 6.50
CA PRO A 598 8.16 18.32 5.67
C PRO A 598 8.19 17.97 4.18
N PHE A 599 7.66 18.85 3.37
CA PHE A 599 7.75 18.79 1.90
C PHE A 599 8.04 20.16 1.29
N ILE A 600 8.76 20.17 0.16
CA ILE A 600 8.93 21.31 -0.74
C ILE A 600 8.71 20.80 -2.16
N ASN A 601 7.58 21.15 -2.74
CA ASN A 601 7.19 20.76 -4.10
C ASN A 601 7.52 21.88 -5.11
N ALA A 602 7.13 21.73 -6.36
CA ALA A 602 7.35 22.74 -7.39
C ALA A 602 6.74 24.10 -7.00
N THR A 603 5.53 24.13 -6.49
CA THR A 603 4.73 25.34 -6.25
C THR A 603 4.25 25.51 -4.82
N SER A 604 4.69 24.64 -3.92
CA SER A 604 4.23 24.64 -2.52
C SER A 604 5.25 24.03 -1.57
N GLU A 605 5.15 24.41 -0.32
CA GLU A 605 5.83 23.79 0.82
C GLU A 605 4.86 23.54 1.96
N GLY A 606 5.26 22.67 2.90
CA GLY A 606 4.45 22.41 4.08
C GLY A 606 4.90 21.24 4.92
N LEU A 607 4.04 20.89 5.85
CA LEU A 607 4.15 19.69 6.68
C LEU A 607 2.89 18.85 6.49
N SER A 608 3.04 17.56 6.53
CA SER A 608 1.91 16.63 6.58
C SER A 608 2.19 15.53 7.60
N GLY A 609 1.14 15.05 8.26
CA GLY A 609 1.28 13.96 9.19
C GLY A 609 -0.02 13.57 9.86
N LYS A 610 0.11 12.65 10.79
CA LYS A 610 -1.01 12.15 11.58
C LYS A 610 -0.59 11.82 13.00
N THR A 611 -1.56 11.84 13.90
CA THR A 611 -1.35 11.53 15.31
C THR A 611 -2.61 10.93 15.93
N SER A 612 -2.46 10.36 17.13
CA SER A 612 -3.58 10.02 18.01
C SER A 612 -3.98 11.24 18.87
N PRO A 613 -5.19 11.26 19.45
CA PRO A 613 -5.56 12.28 20.45
C PRO A 613 -4.60 12.36 21.62
N LYS A 614 -4.08 11.22 22.08
CA LYS A 614 -3.10 11.08 23.17
C LYS A 614 -1.78 11.80 22.86
N ASP A 615 -1.35 11.80 21.61
CA ASP A 615 -0.06 12.31 21.17
C ASP A 615 -0.16 13.64 20.41
N LEU A 616 -1.31 14.33 20.46
CA LEU A 616 -1.58 15.59 19.76
C LEU A 616 -0.59 16.70 20.15
N GLU A 617 -0.24 16.83 21.43
CA GLU A 617 0.79 17.81 21.86
C GLU A 617 2.14 17.48 21.20
N THR A 618 2.54 16.21 21.16
CA THR A 618 3.80 15.79 20.53
C THR A 618 3.81 16.11 19.03
N PHE A 619 2.67 15.96 18.36
CA PHE A 619 2.52 16.34 16.95
C PHE A 619 2.76 17.84 16.74
N LEU A 620 2.16 18.69 17.58
CA LEU A 620 2.31 20.14 17.48
C LEU A 620 3.72 20.61 17.92
N GLN A 621 4.34 19.92 18.85
CA GLN A 621 5.75 20.10 19.20
C GLN A 621 6.65 19.84 17.99
N LEU A 622 6.50 18.71 17.33
CA LEU A 622 7.27 18.39 16.13
C LEU A 622 7.00 19.39 15.01
N THR A 623 5.74 19.79 14.83
CA THR A 623 5.38 20.84 13.86
C THR A 623 6.16 22.13 14.14
N ASN A 624 6.17 22.61 15.39
CA ASN A 624 6.93 23.80 15.77
C ASN A 624 8.44 23.64 15.50
N LEU A 625 9.01 22.49 15.87
CA LEU A 625 10.44 22.23 15.68
C LEU A 625 10.83 22.18 14.20
N TYR A 626 10.01 21.64 13.32
CA TYR A 626 10.26 21.65 11.89
C TYR A 626 10.28 23.06 11.30
N PHE A 627 9.54 24.00 11.87
CA PHE A 627 9.62 25.41 11.48
C PHE A 627 10.84 26.12 12.06
N THR A 628 11.27 25.78 13.28
CA THR A 628 12.18 26.63 14.07
C THR A 628 13.57 26.01 14.27
N GLN A 629 13.69 24.69 14.21
CA GLN A 629 14.92 23.96 14.57
C GLN A 629 15.25 22.83 13.58
N ALA A 630 15.00 23.07 12.31
CA ALA A 630 15.41 22.16 11.24
C ALA A 630 16.93 22.10 11.14
N GLN A 631 17.47 20.92 10.88
CA GLN A 631 18.88 20.68 10.70
C GLN A 631 19.18 19.72 9.55
N ILE A 632 20.40 19.77 9.04
CA ILE A 632 20.92 18.73 8.13
C ILE A 632 22.23 18.23 8.74
N ASP A 633 22.23 16.94 9.11
CA ASP A 633 23.42 16.24 9.60
C ASP A 633 24.35 15.82 8.45
N SER A 634 25.66 16.00 8.63
CA SER A 634 26.63 15.72 7.57
C SER A 634 26.71 14.23 7.21
N THR A 635 26.52 13.33 8.18
CA THR A 635 26.51 11.90 7.98
C THR A 635 25.26 11.48 7.21
N ALA A 636 24.09 11.99 7.63
CA ALA A 636 22.84 11.75 6.94
C ALA A 636 22.89 12.28 5.50
N PHE A 637 23.45 13.48 5.28
CA PHE A 637 23.66 14.05 3.95
C PHE A 637 24.51 13.14 3.06
N LYS A 638 25.71 12.76 3.49
CA LYS A 638 26.60 11.88 2.74
C LYS A 638 25.97 10.54 2.42
N THR A 639 25.29 9.96 3.41
CA THR A 639 24.61 8.67 3.26
C THR A 639 23.46 8.78 2.24
N PHE A 640 22.66 9.84 2.32
CA PHE A 640 21.58 10.11 1.38
C PHE A 640 22.11 10.28 -0.06
N ILE A 641 23.09 11.13 -0.28
CA ILE A 641 23.68 11.36 -1.61
C ILE A 641 24.24 10.04 -2.19
N THR A 642 24.98 9.27 -1.37
CA THR A 642 25.57 8.01 -1.81
C THR A 642 24.51 6.98 -2.22
N LYS A 643 23.46 6.80 -1.42
CA LYS A 643 22.36 5.87 -1.70
C LYS A 643 21.55 6.31 -2.92
N THR A 644 21.26 7.59 -3.04
CA THR A 644 20.49 8.15 -4.16
C THR A 644 21.28 8.01 -5.48
N LYS A 645 22.57 8.34 -5.50
CA LYS A 645 23.41 8.11 -6.67
C LYS A 645 23.43 6.65 -7.11
N SER A 646 23.57 5.72 -6.16
CA SER A 646 23.52 4.29 -6.44
C SER A 646 22.21 3.88 -7.12
N SER A 647 21.07 4.34 -6.57
CA SER A 647 19.76 4.04 -7.15
C SER A 647 19.58 4.65 -8.55
N LEU A 648 20.01 5.88 -8.76
CA LEU A 648 19.93 6.56 -10.06
C LEU A 648 20.83 5.93 -11.12
N SER A 649 21.98 5.34 -10.73
CA SER A 649 22.93 4.75 -11.65
C SER A 649 22.39 3.54 -12.44
N THR A 650 21.36 2.91 -11.94
CA THR A 650 20.70 1.74 -12.54
C THR A 650 19.26 1.98 -12.96
N LEU A 651 18.67 3.11 -12.55
CA LEU A 651 17.23 3.39 -12.76
C LEU A 651 16.82 3.29 -14.23
N GLN A 652 17.65 3.82 -15.13
CA GLN A 652 17.38 3.83 -16.57
C GLN A 652 17.63 2.49 -17.28
N LEU A 653 18.09 1.45 -16.56
CA LEU A 653 18.12 0.09 -17.09
C LEU A 653 16.71 -0.47 -17.27
N ASN A 654 15.78 -0.07 -16.42
CA ASN A 654 14.37 -0.46 -16.53
C ASN A 654 13.71 0.25 -17.72
N PRO A 655 13.15 -0.48 -18.69
CA PRO A 655 12.53 0.10 -19.89
C PRO A 655 11.40 1.08 -19.58
N GLN A 656 10.55 0.76 -18.62
CA GLN A 656 9.41 1.62 -18.25
C GLN A 656 9.90 2.92 -17.57
N LYS A 657 10.92 2.86 -16.70
CA LYS A 657 11.50 4.06 -16.07
C LYS A 657 12.21 4.95 -17.09
N TYR A 658 12.92 4.35 -18.03
CA TYR A 658 13.50 5.09 -19.14
C TYR A 658 12.43 5.78 -19.98
N PHE A 659 11.34 5.07 -20.29
CA PHE A 659 10.21 5.64 -21.04
C PHE A 659 9.55 6.80 -20.29
N GLU A 660 9.26 6.65 -19.00
CA GLU A 660 8.70 7.71 -18.14
C GLU A 660 9.60 8.96 -18.13
N ASP A 661 10.92 8.77 -18.06
CA ASP A 661 11.90 9.88 -18.15
C ASP A 661 11.80 10.60 -19.49
N GLN A 662 11.74 9.84 -20.61
CA GLN A 662 11.62 10.40 -21.95
C GLN A 662 10.30 11.15 -22.16
N VAL A 663 9.19 10.63 -21.64
CA VAL A 663 7.88 11.31 -21.65
C VAL A 663 7.97 12.62 -20.88
N SER A 664 8.46 12.56 -19.64
CA SER A 664 8.55 13.73 -18.76
C SER A 664 9.45 14.83 -19.31
N ARG A 665 10.63 14.46 -19.83
CA ARG A 665 11.53 15.41 -20.51
C ARG A 665 10.90 16.05 -21.72
N THR A 666 10.21 15.29 -22.56
CA THR A 666 9.54 15.82 -23.73
C THR A 666 8.42 16.78 -23.34
N MET A 667 7.60 16.40 -22.36
CA MET A 667 6.48 17.23 -21.88
C MET A 667 6.93 18.50 -21.15
N SER A 668 8.17 18.55 -20.66
CA SER A 668 8.78 19.76 -20.04
C SER A 668 9.67 20.58 -20.98
N GLY A 669 9.71 20.23 -22.29
CA GLY A 669 10.65 20.86 -23.22
C GLY A 669 12.12 20.65 -22.85
N ASN A 670 12.45 19.51 -22.24
CA ASN A 670 13.75 19.16 -21.69
C ASN A 670 14.24 20.09 -20.55
N ASN A 671 13.35 20.88 -19.96
CA ASN A 671 13.71 21.67 -18.78
C ASN A 671 13.81 20.76 -17.54
N PRO A 672 14.96 20.67 -16.86
CA PRO A 672 15.15 19.77 -15.71
C PRO A 672 14.22 20.12 -14.54
N ARG A 673 13.74 21.35 -14.44
CA ARG A 673 12.78 21.77 -13.38
C ARG A 673 11.34 21.35 -13.68
N GLY A 674 11.04 20.90 -14.90
CA GLY A 674 9.70 20.47 -15.31
C GLY A 674 9.51 18.97 -15.31
N GLY A 675 10.58 18.19 -15.23
CA GLY A 675 10.48 16.72 -15.19
C GLY A 675 11.73 16.00 -15.67
N GLY A 676 11.65 14.67 -15.61
CA GLY A 676 12.76 13.75 -15.82
C GLY A 676 13.48 13.40 -14.52
N PHE A 677 14.18 12.27 -14.52
CA PHE A 677 14.97 11.86 -13.38
C PHE A 677 16.33 12.59 -13.34
N PRO A 678 16.77 13.02 -12.14
CA PRO A 678 18.14 13.49 -11.98
C PRO A 678 19.15 12.40 -12.38
N THR A 679 20.31 12.81 -12.84
CA THR A 679 21.44 11.92 -13.05
C THR A 679 22.29 11.79 -11.79
N PRO A 680 23.14 10.76 -11.65
CA PRO A 680 24.11 10.71 -10.55
C PRO A 680 24.98 11.96 -10.44
N ALA A 681 25.34 12.59 -11.57
CA ALA A 681 26.13 13.84 -11.60
C ALA A 681 25.35 15.06 -11.09
N ASP A 682 24.02 15.06 -11.22
CA ASP A 682 23.20 16.14 -10.68
C ASP A 682 23.22 16.18 -9.14
N LEU A 683 23.43 15.03 -8.50
CA LEU A 683 23.59 14.93 -7.04
C LEU A 683 24.88 15.59 -6.53
N ASP A 684 25.88 15.82 -7.39
CA ASP A 684 27.10 16.57 -7.03
C ASP A 684 26.83 18.07 -6.88
N LYS A 685 25.70 18.55 -7.43
CA LYS A 685 25.26 19.94 -7.34
C LYS A 685 24.47 20.23 -6.07
N VAL A 686 24.12 19.20 -5.28
CA VAL A 686 23.39 19.37 -4.03
C VAL A 686 24.37 19.84 -2.95
N ASP A 687 24.13 21.04 -2.46
CA ASP A 687 24.89 21.62 -1.33
C ASP A 687 24.09 21.52 -0.03
N MET A 688 24.72 20.99 1.01
CA MET A 688 24.12 20.76 2.32
C MET A 688 23.64 22.05 2.98
N ASN A 689 24.51 23.07 3.02
CA ASN A 689 24.22 24.32 3.68
C ASN A 689 23.17 25.12 2.91
N ARG A 690 23.25 25.07 1.57
CA ARG A 690 22.27 25.72 0.70
C ARG A 690 20.90 25.07 0.83
N SER A 691 20.82 23.71 0.91
CA SER A 691 19.57 22.97 1.15
C SER A 691 18.92 23.39 2.46
N LEU A 692 19.70 23.50 3.56
CA LEU A 692 19.19 23.98 4.84
C LEU A 692 18.74 25.46 4.79
N ALA A 693 19.50 26.31 4.12
CA ALA A 693 19.13 27.72 3.96
C ALA A 693 17.82 27.88 3.18
N ILE A 694 17.63 27.11 2.09
CA ILE A 694 16.38 27.08 1.33
C ILE A 694 15.23 26.58 2.18
N TYR A 695 15.43 25.49 2.92
CA TYR A 695 14.40 24.97 3.83
C TYR A 695 13.97 26.04 4.83
N ASN A 696 14.90 26.64 5.54
CA ASN A 696 14.63 27.69 6.53
C ASN A 696 13.92 28.90 5.89
N GLN A 697 14.29 29.29 4.68
CA GLN A 697 13.61 30.35 3.95
C GLN A 697 12.14 30.02 3.65
N ARG A 698 11.85 28.78 3.21
CA ARG A 698 10.48 28.33 2.90
C ARG A 698 9.58 28.24 4.13
N PHE A 699 10.16 27.98 5.30
CA PHE A 699 9.44 27.88 6.57
C PHE A 699 9.55 29.12 7.48
N ALA A 700 10.12 30.22 6.99
CA ALA A 700 10.39 31.42 7.79
C ALA A 700 9.12 32.23 8.17
N ASN A 701 8.03 32.10 7.42
CA ASN A 701 6.83 32.90 7.59
C ASN A 701 5.58 32.05 7.84
N ALA A 702 5.27 31.76 9.09
CA ALA A 702 4.07 31.01 9.46
C ALA A 702 2.76 31.71 9.03
N GLY A 703 2.77 33.03 8.84
CA GLY A 703 1.61 33.81 8.34
C GLY A 703 1.16 33.44 6.92
N ASP A 704 2.03 32.79 6.14
CA ASP A 704 1.70 32.26 4.82
C ASP A 704 0.94 30.93 4.84
N PHE A 705 1.09 30.20 5.95
CA PHE A 705 0.57 28.85 6.06
C PHE A 705 -0.91 28.81 6.45
N ASN A 706 -1.59 27.86 5.87
CA ASN A 706 -2.87 27.38 6.34
C ASN A 706 -2.66 26.02 6.98
N PHE A 707 -3.15 25.85 8.22
CA PHE A 707 -3.09 24.59 8.95
C PHE A 707 -4.48 23.96 8.96
N VAL A 708 -4.57 22.69 8.61
CA VAL A 708 -5.82 21.93 8.58
C VAL A 708 -5.70 20.75 9.52
N PHE A 709 -6.63 20.61 10.47
CA PHE A 709 -6.72 19.48 11.38
C PHE A 709 -8.08 18.79 11.21
N VAL A 710 -8.08 17.48 10.98
CA VAL A 710 -9.29 16.67 10.83
C VAL A 710 -9.14 15.40 11.64
N GLY A 711 -10.12 15.06 12.47
CA GLY A 711 -10.12 13.81 13.22
C GLY A 711 -10.69 13.91 14.63
N SER A 712 -10.29 12.97 15.47
CA SER A 712 -10.81 12.76 16.82
C SER A 712 -10.17 13.72 17.82
N PHE A 713 -10.66 14.95 17.91
CA PHE A 713 -10.28 15.95 18.92
C PHE A 713 -11.43 16.88 19.22
N THR A 714 -11.35 17.63 20.32
CA THR A 714 -12.25 18.76 20.59
C THR A 714 -11.53 20.09 20.39
N PRO A 715 -12.23 21.16 19.97
CA PRO A 715 -11.63 22.48 19.85
C PRO A 715 -10.95 22.96 21.16
N ASP A 716 -11.54 22.65 22.31
CA ASP A 716 -10.99 23.07 23.60
C ASP A 716 -9.68 22.36 23.97
N GLN A 717 -9.48 21.13 23.48
CA GLN A 717 -8.23 20.40 23.66
C GLN A 717 -7.11 20.96 22.77
N ILE A 718 -7.40 21.29 21.52
CA ILE A 718 -6.38 21.67 20.54
C ILE A 718 -6.02 23.15 20.58
N LYS A 719 -6.97 24.06 20.91
CA LYS A 719 -6.74 25.53 20.91
C LYS A 719 -5.55 25.98 21.77
N PRO A 720 -5.41 25.55 23.04
CA PRO A 720 -4.26 25.95 23.85
C PRO A 720 -2.91 25.50 23.28
N LEU A 721 -2.91 24.32 22.64
CA LEU A 721 -1.73 23.78 21.96
C LEU A 721 -1.40 24.56 20.68
N ILE A 722 -2.42 25.00 19.93
CA ILE A 722 -2.26 25.87 18.76
C ILE A 722 -1.66 27.21 19.18
N GLU A 723 -2.14 27.83 20.25
CA GLU A 723 -1.59 29.08 20.78
C GLU A 723 -0.13 28.89 21.17
N THR A 724 0.21 27.79 21.83
CA THR A 724 1.57 27.48 22.27
C THR A 724 2.52 27.18 21.11
N TYR A 725 2.15 26.34 20.17
CA TYR A 725 3.08 25.75 19.18
C TYR A 725 2.94 26.30 17.76
N ILE A 726 1.77 26.85 17.38
CA ILE A 726 1.55 27.42 16.03
C ILE A 726 1.52 28.94 16.07
N ALA A 727 0.77 29.56 16.99
CA ALA A 727 0.71 31.01 17.08
C ALA A 727 2.03 31.65 17.53
N SER A 728 2.91 30.87 18.14
CA SER A 728 4.28 31.25 18.53
C SER A 728 5.31 31.21 17.40
N LEU A 729 4.95 30.60 16.24
CA LEU A 729 5.86 30.50 15.11
C LEU A 729 6.21 31.86 14.53
N PRO A 730 7.46 32.04 14.06
CA PRO A 730 7.89 33.31 13.46
C PRO A 730 7.05 33.62 12.21
N ALA A 731 6.76 34.89 12.01
CA ALA A 731 6.03 35.37 10.84
C ALA A 731 6.59 36.73 10.38
N THR A 732 6.51 36.94 9.09
CA THR A 732 6.85 38.21 8.43
C THR A 732 5.62 38.76 7.70
N LYS A 733 5.64 40.01 7.31
CA LYS A 733 4.55 40.60 6.53
C LYS A 733 4.61 40.16 5.07
N GLY A 734 3.46 39.86 4.50
CA GLY A 734 3.31 39.44 3.10
C GLY A 734 2.97 37.96 2.95
N ARG A 735 2.42 37.61 1.79
CA ARG A 735 2.18 36.22 1.38
C ARG A 735 2.89 35.94 0.07
N GLU A 736 3.63 34.85 0.03
CA GLU A 736 4.33 34.44 -1.16
C GLU A 736 3.35 33.81 -2.18
N LYS A 737 3.76 33.83 -3.43
CA LYS A 737 3.06 33.14 -4.54
C LYS A 737 4.08 32.31 -5.31
N CYS A 738 3.67 31.18 -5.80
CA CYS A 738 4.53 30.40 -6.70
C CYS A 738 4.81 31.18 -7.98
N LYS A 739 6.01 30.96 -8.53
CA LYS A 739 6.45 31.58 -9.78
C LYS A 739 6.14 30.65 -10.95
N ASP A 740 5.56 31.20 -12.01
CA ASP A 740 5.48 30.50 -13.30
C ASP A 740 6.84 30.58 -14.00
N LEU A 741 7.50 29.46 -14.16
CA LEU A 741 8.82 29.36 -14.80
C LEU A 741 8.73 29.26 -16.33
N GLY A 742 7.53 29.38 -16.92
CA GLY A 742 7.33 29.29 -18.35
C GLY A 742 7.50 27.87 -18.91
N ILE A 743 7.56 26.84 -18.08
CA ILE A 743 7.70 25.45 -18.54
C ILE A 743 6.35 25.01 -19.08
N ARG A 744 6.34 24.59 -20.34
CA ARG A 744 5.11 24.23 -21.07
C ARG A 744 5.29 22.92 -21.82
N PRO A 745 4.23 22.10 -21.94
CA PRO A 745 4.18 21.01 -22.89
C PRO A 745 4.37 21.49 -24.33
N PRO A 746 4.90 20.63 -25.22
CA PRO A 746 5.01 20.97 -26.64
C PRO A 746 3.62 21.19 -27.24
N LYS A 747 3.53 22.11 -28.21
CA LYS A 747 2.29 22.41 -28.95
C LYS A 747 2.18 21.54 -30.19
N GLY A 748 0.92 21.26 -30.59
CA GLY A 748 0.61 20.44 -31.76
C GLY A 748 0.67 18.94 -31.48
N LYS A 749 0.78 18.15 -32.55
CA LYS A 749 0.91 16.71 -32.49
C LYS A 749 2.40 16.34 -32.34
N VAL A 750 2.76 15.70 -31.25
CA VAL A 750 4.11 15.19 -31.02
C VAL A 750 4.07 13.67 -30.98
N GLU A 751 4.99 13.04 -31.70
CA GLU A 751 5.15 11.59 -31.68
C GLU A 751 6.57 11.23 -31.24
N LYS A 752 6.68 10.30 -30.30
CA LYS A 752 7.96 9.78 -29.83
C LYS A 752 7.85 8.29 -29.61
N VAL A 753 8.69 7.55 -30.29
CA VAL A 753 8.88 6.12 -30.12
C VAL A 753 10.19 5.91 -29.40
N VAL A 754 10.17 5.06 -28.39
CA VAL A 754 11.33 4.65 -27.60
C VAL A 754 11.49 3.14 -27.77
N ASN A 755 12.66 2.69 -28.23
CA ASN A 755 12.97 1.27 -28.34
C ASN A 755 13.86 0.86 -27.14
N LYS A 756 13.27 0.13 -26.19
CA LYS A 756 13.98 -0.36 -24.99
C LYS A 756 13.25 -1.53 -24.37
N GLY A 757 14.04 -2.49 -23.89
CA GLY A 757 13.54 -3.71 -23.25
C GLY A 757 13.58 -4.93 -24.15
N SER A 758 13.70 -6.09 -23.54
CA SER A 758 13.89 -7.38 -24.19
C SER A 758 12.57 -8.14 -24.41
N ASP A 759 11.58 -7.87 -23.58
CA ASP A 759 10.28 -8.54 -23.65
C ASP A 759 9.41 -7.97 -24.77
N GLN A 760 8.63 -8.85 -25.42
CA GLN A 760 7.71 -8.46 -26.50
C GLN A 760 6.46 -7.78 -25.92
N LYS A 761 6.68 -6.65 -25.26
CA LYS A 761 5.62 -5.78 -24.70
C LYS A 761 5.86 -4.32 -25.01
N SER A 762 4.78 -3.58 -25.18
CA SER A 762 4.78 -2.15 -25.48
C SER A 762 3.96 -1.39 -24.46
N SER A 763 4.32 -0.14 -24.21
CA SER A 763 3.52 0.80 -23.43
C SER A 763 3.14 1.98 -24.30
N VAL A 764 1.87 2.37 -24.24
CA VAL A 764 1.32 3.53 -24.96
C VAL A 764 0.89 4.59 -23.95
N ASN A 765 1.23 5.84 -24.22
CA ASN A 765 0.73 7.00 -23.49
C ASN A 765 0.32 8.07 -24.48
N LEU A 766 -0.98 8.39 -24.53
CA LEU A 766 -1.54 9.52 -25.28
C LEU A 766 -1.82 10.63 -24.27
N THR A 767 -1.14 11.76 -24.41
CA THR A 767 -1.28 12.90 -23.49
C THR A 767 -1.90 14.09 -24.21
N PHE A 768 -3.09 14.51 -23.79
CA PHE A 768 -3.78 15.70 -24.27
C PHE A 768 -3.60 16.83 -23.25
N THR A 769 -3.28 18.01 -23.69
CA THR A 769 -3.06 19.16 -22.81
C THR A 769 -3.36 20.47 -23.52
N ASN A 770 -3.77 21.47 -22.76
CA ASN A 770 -3.92 22.82 -23.26
C ASN A 770 -3.85 23.83 -22.11
N ASP A 771 -3.39 25.03 -22.41
CA ASP A 771 -3.35 26.19 -21.51
C ASP A 771 -4.74 26.85 -21.49
N VAL A 772 -5.65 26.30 -20.70
CA VAL A 772 -7.03 26.76 -20.59
C VAL A 772 -7.51 26.67 -19.15
N LYS A 773 -8.24 27.68 -18.71
CA LYS A 773 -8.93 27.62 -17.41
C LYS A 773 -10.22 26.80 -17.56
N LEU A 774 -10.31 25.73 -16.79
CA LEU A 774 -11.55 24.99 -16.59
C LEU A 774 -12.30 25.56 -15.38
N SER A 775 -13.63 25.58 -15.47
CA SER A 775 -14.50 25.88 -14.33
C SER A 775 -14.53 24.69 -13.36
N ASP A 776 -14.96 24.90 -12.12
CA ASP A 776 -15.09 23.82 -11.14
C ASP A 776 -16.08 22.73 -11.61
N LYS A 777 -17.14 23.11 -12.35
CA LYS A 777 -18.02 22.15 -13.04
C LYS A 777 -17.27 21.31 -14.06
N GLU A 778 -16.41 21.94 -14.90
CA GLU A 778 -15.63 21.21 -15.91
C GLU A 778 -14.54 20.33 -15.30
N GLU A 779 -13.98 20.73 -14.14
CA GLU A 779 -13.05 19.90 -13.36
C GLU A 779 -13.74 18.61 -12.89
N TYR A 780 -14.97 18.70 -12.33
CA TYR A 780 -15.79 17.55 -11.97
C TYR A 780 -16.14 16.68 -13.20
N LEU A 781 -16.58 17.33 -14.29
CA LEU A 781 -16.93 16.63 -15.53
C LEU A 781 -15.72 15.88 -16.14
N LEU A 782 -14.47 16.36 -15.95
CA LEU A 782 -13.28 15.68 -16.43
C LEU A 782 -13.11 14.32 -15.73
N GLY A 783 -13.31 14.26 -14.43
CA GLY A 783 -13.33 12.99 -13.69
C GLY A 783 -14.41 12.04 -14.22
N SER A 784 -15.63 12.54 -14.41
CA SER A 784 -16.75 11.74 -14.95
C SER A 784 -16.51 11.27 -16.39
N LEU A 785 -15.87 12.09 -17.22
CA LEU A 785 -15.49 11.71 -18.59
C LEU A 785 -14.45 10.58 -18.58
N ASN A 786 -13.50 10.63 -17.66
CA ASN A 786 -12.50 9.56 -17.48
C ASN A 786 -13.11 8.23 -17.05
N ASP A 787 -14.09 8.27 -16.15
CA ASP A 787 -14.84 7.07 -15.76
C ASP A 787 -15.54 6.45 -16.97
N VAL A 788 -16.25 7.26 -17.76
CA VAL A 788 -16.94 6.80 -18.98
C VAL A 788 -15.95 6.22 -20.00
N LEU A 789 -14.86 6.95 -20.29
CA LEU A 789 -13.87 6.50 -21.28
C LEU A 789 -13.19 5.21 -20.83
N THR A 790 -12.91 5.06 -19.55
CA THR A 790 -12.34 3.82 -19.01
C THR A 790 -13.28 2.65 -19.26
N ILE A 791 -14.60 2.81 -19.01
CA ILE A 791 -15.60 1.77 -19.32
C ILE A 791 -15.56 1.44 -20.82
N LYS A 792 -15.61 2.44 -21.70
CA LYS A 792 -15.62 2.24 -23.16
C LYS A 792 -14.34 1.58 -23.69
N PHE A 793 -13.20 1.98 -23.16
CA PHE A 793 -11.92 1.37 -23.52
C PHE A 793 -11.85 -0.08 -23.06
N MET A 794 -12.30 -0.41 -21.86
CA MET A 794 -12.37 -1.79 -21.37
C MET A 794 -13.27 -2.62 -22.26
N GLU A 795 -14.48 -2.15 -22.58
CA GLU A 795 -15.41 -2.84 -23.48
C GLU A 795 -14.83 -3.10 -24.90
N ASN A 796 -14.06 -2.13 -25.45
CA ASN A 796 -13.57 -2.26 -26.82
C ASN A 796 -12.18 -2.89 -26.91
N LEU A 797 -11.20 -2.40 -26.14
CA LEU A 797 -9.79 -2.82 -26.29
C LEU A 797 -9.52 -4.15 -25.56
N ARG A 798 -10.19 -4.40 -24.41
CA ARG A 798 -10.05 -5.65 -23.67
C ARG A 798 -11.07 -6.70 -24.13
N GLU A 799 -12.37 -6.42 -23.96
CA GLU A 799 -13.40 -7.46 -24.13
C GLU A 799 -13.62 -7.84 -25.60
N LYS A 800 -13.65 -6.86 -26.53
CA LYS A 800 -13.89 -7.14 -27.96
C LYS A 800 -12.63 -7.50 -28.73
N LYS A 801 -11.50 -6.89 -28.41
CA LYS A 801 -10.24 -7.04 -29.17
C LYS A 801 -9.25 -7.96 -28.47
N SER A 802 -9.44 -8.27 -27.20
CA SER A 802 -8.51 -9.04 -26.36
C SER A 802 -7.05 -8.54 -26.48
N GLY A 803 -6.89 -7.23 -26.72
CA GLY A 803 -5.60 -6.64 -27.06
C GLY A 803 -4.85 -6.00 -25.90
N VAL A 804 -5.51 -5.88 -24.76
CA VAL A 804 -4.93 -5.31 -23.52
C VAL A 804 -5.47 -6.09 -22.32
N TYR A 805 -4.68 -6.13 -21.24
CA TYR A 805 -5.19 -6.55 -19.94
C TYR A 805 -5.98 -5.42 -19.26
N GLY A 806 -5.50 -4.20 -19.36
CA GLY A 806 -6.16 -3.01 -18.82
C GLY A 806 -5.82 -1.74 -19.59
N VAL A 807 -6.73 -0.77 -19.55
CA VAL A 807 -6.59 0.55 -20.14
C VAL A 807 -7.23 1.58 -19.22
N ARG A 808 -6.62 2.75 -19.11
CA ARG A 808 -7.08 3.80 -18.22
C ARG A 808 -7.08 5.16 -18.90
N SER A 809 -8.16 5.93 -18.68
CA SER A 809 -8.21 7.38 -18.88
C SER A 809 -8.06 8.08 -17.54
N SER A 810 -7.23 9.10 -17.45
CA SER A 810 -7.03 9.88 -16.23
C SER A 810 -6.57 11.30 -16.54
N GLY A 811 -7.14 12.28 -15.86
CA GLY A 811 -6.81 13.67 -16.08
C GLY A 811 -6.77 14.49 -14.80
N ARG A 812 -6.11 15.63 -14.89
CA ARG A 812 -6.05 16.60 -13.80
C ARG A 812 -6.11 18.02 -14.36
N VAL A 813 -6.69 18.91 -13.54
CA VAL A 813 -6.70 20.33 -13.77
C VAL A 813 -5.67 20.99 -12.84
N ASN A 814 -4.79 21.80 -13.39
CA ASN A 814 -3.82 22.56 -12.61
C ASN A 814 -4.22 24.04 -12.65
N LYS A 815 -4.32 24.67 -11.47
CA LYS A 815 -4.54 26.11 -11.32
C LYS A 815 -3.22 26.86 -11.15
N PHE A 816 -2.19 26.17 -10.70
CA PHE A 816 -0.85 26.71 -10.44
C PHE A 816 0.21 25.84 -11.13
N PRO A 817 1.32 26.46 -11.59
CA PRO A 817 1.60 27.90 -11.64
C PRO A 817 0.78 28.65 -12.69
N TYR A 818 0.10 27.95 -13.61
CA TYR A 818 -0.81 28.49 -14.61
C TYR A 818 -1.98 27.52 -14.85
N ASN A 819 -3.10 28.04 -15.40
CA ASN A 819 -4.27 27.22 -15.67
C ASN A 819 -4.03 26.30 -16.87
N ASN A 820 -4.10 25.01 -16.65
CA ASN A 820 -4.02 23.98 -17.68
C ASN A 820 -4.73 22.71 -17.25
N TYR A 821 -4.93 21.79 -18.18
CA TYR A 821 -5.26 20.40 -17.91
C TYR A 821 -4.22 19.49 -18.55
N VAL A 822 -4.11 18.29 -18.00
CA VAL A 822 -3.37 17.18 -18.57
C VAL A 822 -4.27 15.96 -18.50
N GLU A 823 -4.54 15.35 -19.66
CA GLU A 823 -5.34 14.13 -19.78
C GLU A 823 -4.51 13.04 -20.43
N HIS A 824 -4.55 11.83 -19.84
CA HIS A 824 -3.79 10.67 -20.29
C HIS A 824 -4.71 9.51 -20.65
N VAL A 825 -4.44 8.86 -21.77
CA VAL A 825 -4.92 7.51 -22.09
C VAL A 825 -3.71 6.59 -22.14
N SER A 826 -3.68 5.54 -21.31
CA SER A 826 -2.53 4.66 -21.19
C SER A 826 -2.91 3.19 -21.14
N PHE A 827 -2.11 2.36 -21.82
CA PHE A 827 -2.26 0.90 -21.82
C PHE A 827 -0.95 0.21 -22.20
N GLN A 828 -0.86 -1.08 -21.89
CA GLN A 828 0.21 -1.97 -22.35
C GLN A 828 -0.37 -3.04 -23.28
N CYS A 829 0.41 -3.47 -24.26
CA CYS A 829 -0.04 -4.45 -25.25
C CYS A 829 1.14 -5.13 -25.97
N ALA A 830 0.84 -6.10 -26.80
CA ALA A 830 1.79 -6.65 -27.76
C ALA A 830 2.25 -5.59 -28.77
N PRO A 831 3.53 -5.58 -29.21
CA PRO A 831 4.08 -4.57 -30.12
C PRO A 831 3.28 -4.46 -31.44
N GLN A 832 2.83 -5.58 -32.00
CA GLN A 832 2.06 -5.61 -33.23
C GLN A 832 0.65 -5.00 -33.11
N ASN A 833 0.12 -4.85 -31.90
CA ASN A 833 -1.23 -4.34 -31.64
C ASN A 833 -1.26 -2.83 -31.39
N VAL A 834 -0.11 -2.18 -31.20
CA VAL A 834 0.00 -0.76 -30.81
C VAL A 834 -0.84 0.15 -31.68
N GLU A 835 -0.66 0.10 -33.01
CA GLU A 835 -1.35 1.01 -33.91
C GLU A 835 -2.86 0.78 -33.97
N SER A 836 -3.28 -0.47 -34.01
CA SER A 836 -4.70 -0.84 -34.03
C SER A 836 -5.44 -0.46 -32.74
N LEU A 837 -4.75 -0.55 -31.58
CA LEU A 837 -5.32 -0.19 -30.27
C LEU A 837 -5.33 1.34 -30.05
N ILE A 838 -4.31 2.05 -30.51
CA ILE A 838 -4.33 3.51 -30.51
C ILE A 838 -5.49 4.03 -31.37
N ALA A 839 -5.65 3.49 -32.58
CA ALA A 839 -6.76 3.86 -33.46
C ALA A 839 -8.13 3.57 -32.82
N ALA A 840 -8.27 2.41 -32.14
CA ALA A 840 -9.50 2.05 -31.44
C ALA A 840 -9.78 2.98 -30.23
N ALA A 841 -8.76 3.38 -29.47
CA ALA A 841 -8.93 4.32 -28.38
C ALA A 841 -9.35 5.71 -28.87
N LEU A 842 -8.73 6.22 -29.93
CA LEU A 842 -9.10 7.50 -30.56
C LEU A 842 -10.50 7.45 -31.16
N ASP A 843 -10.92 6.34 -31.76
CA ASP A 843 -12.28 6.14 -32.29
C ASP A 843 -13.33 6.20 -31.18
N GLU A 844 -13.07 5.61 -30.00
CA GLU A 844 -13.99 5.72 -28.85
C GLU A 844 -14.09 7.17 -28.33
N ILE A 845 -12.98 7.91 -28.26
CA ILE A 845 -12.99 9.33 -27.94
C ILE A 845 -13.83 10.11 -28.95
N ASP A 846 -13.64 9.85 -30.26
CA ASP A 846 -14.39 10.53 -31.31
C ASP A 846 -15.88 10.17 -31.31
N LYS A 847 -16.26 8.94 -30.94
CA LYS A 847 -17.66 8.55 -30.70
C LYS A 847 -18.28 9.38 -29.57
N VAL A 848 -17.60 9.56 -28.45
CA VAL A 848 -18.08 10.40 -27.35
C VAL A 848 -18.21 11.87 -27.79
N LYS A 849 -17.23 12.40 -28.53
CA LYS A 849 -17.29 13.77 -29.08
C LYS A 849 -18.47 13.95 -30.04
N LYS A 850 -18.79 12.96 -30.85
CA LYS A 850 -19.83 13.01 -31.90
C LYS A 850 -21.22 12.73 -31.34
N ASN A 851 -21.36 11.65 -30.56
CA ASN A 851 -22.64 11.09 -30.16
C ASN A 851 -22.99 11.33 -28.67
N GLY A 852 -22.02 11.76 -27.86
CA GLY A 852 -22.17 11.80 -26.39
C GLY A 852 -22.01 10.42 -25.76
N VAL A 853 -22.59 10.23 -24.58
CA VAL A 853 -22.49 9.04 -23.74
C VAL A 853 -23.84 8.33 -23.67
N ASP A 854 -23.83 7.00 -23.78
CA ASP A 854 -25.05 6.19 -23.65
C ASP A 854 -25.65 6.32 -22.24
N ALA A 855 -26.98 6.30 -22.18
CA ALA A 855 -27.72 6.45 -20.93
C ALA A 855 -27.33 5.40 -19.88
N LYS A 856 -27.07 4.15 -20.30
CA LYS A 856 -26.69 3.07 -19.37
C LYS A 856 -25.33 3.32 -18.74
N ASP A 857 -24.33 3.84 -19.49
CA ASP A 857 -23.00 4.11 -18.94
C ASP A 857 -23.01 5.34 -18.03
N LEU A 858 -23.84 6.33 -18.39
CA LEU A 858 -24.07 7.48 -17.52
C LEU A 858 -24.67 7.10 -16.16
N ILE A 859 -25.62 6.13 -16.15
CA ILE A 859 -26.21 5.59 -14.90
C ILE A 859 -25.12 4.88 -14.08
N LYS A 860 -24.31 4.01 -14.69
CA LYS A 860 -23.19 3.31 -14.03
C LYS A 860 -22.25 4.31 -13.34
N VAL A 861 -21.80 5.34 -14.06
CA VAL A 861 -20.89 6.37 -13.54
C VAL A 861 -21.52 7.15 -12.39
N ARG A 862 -22.76 7.60 -12.54
CA ARG A 862 -23.47 8.33 -11.46
C ARG A 862 -23.58 7.50 -10.17
N LEU A 863 -23.98 6.23 -10.28
CA LEU A 863 -24.14 5.36 -9.11
C LEU A 863 -22.80 5.06 -8.47
N ALA A 864 -21.77 4.77 -9.26
CA ALA A 864 -20.44 4.53 -8.75
C ALA A 864 -19.87 5.76 -8.02
N GLN A 865 -20.02 6.97 -8.60
CA GLN A 865 -19.58 8.22 -7.98
C GLN A 865 -20.39 8.56 -6.72
N LYS A 866 -21.71 8.28 -6.71
CA LYS A 866 -22.54 8.46 -5.52
C LYS A 866 -22.06 7.58 -4.39
N ASN A 867 -21.87 6.28 -4.63
CA ASN A 867 -21.37 5.33 -3.63
C ASN A 867 -19.99 5.74 -3.10
N GLU A 868 -19.09 6.17 -3.99
CA GLU A 868 -17.76 6.61 -3.61
C GLU A 868 -17.79 7.88 -2.75
N LEU A 869 -18.60 8.87 -3.11
CA LEU A 869 -18.76 10.09 -2.32
C LEU A 869 -19.33 9.79 -0.94
N GLU A 870 -20.35 8.92 -0.83
CA GLU A 870 -20.94 8.49 0.44
C GLU A 870 -19.91 7.86 1.38
N MET A 871 -19.00 7.04 0.84
CA MET A 871 -17.92 6.45 1.63
C MET A 871 -16.84 7.48 2.00
N ASN A 872 -16.42 8.30 1.04
CA ASN A 872 -15.37 9.30 1.23
C ASN A 872 -15.73 10.35 2.30
N LEU A 873 -16.98 10.81 2.32
CA LEU A 873 -17.47 11.78 3.32
C LEU A 873 -17.37 11.27 4.77
N LYS A 874 -17.17 9.97 4.98
CA LYS A 874 -17.00 9.32 6.28
C LYS A 874 -15.53 9.01 6.61
N THR A 875 -14.58 9.64 5.93
CA THR A 875 -13.15 9.41 6.15
C THR A 875 -12.39 10.71 6.47
N ASN A 876 -11.48 10.65 7.44
CA ASN A 876 -10.67 11.80 7.81
C ASN A 876 -9.73 12.24 6.69
N VAL A 877 -9.16 11.28 5.95
CA VAL A 877 -8.23 11.58 4.85
C VAL A 877 -8.90 12.37 3.72
N TYR A 878 -10.16 12.04 3.39
CA TYR A 878 -10.93 12.79 2.40
C TYR A 878 -11.08 14.26 2.82
N TRP A 879 -11.57 14.50 4.04
CA TRP A 879 -11.77 15.86 4.55
C TRP A 879 -10.46 16.65 4.70
N ALA A 880 -9.37 16.00 5.12
CA ALA A 880 -8.07 16.66 5.22
C ALA A 880 -7.58 17.14 3.84
N ASN A 881 -7.73 16.32 2.81
CA ASN A 881 -7.33 16.65 1.44
C ASN A 881 -8.28 17.69 0.80
N GLU A 882 -9.59 17.50 0.95
CA GLU A 882 -10.60 18.39 0.36
C GLU A 882 -10.50 19.80 0.96
N LEU A 883 -10.47 19.92 2.30
CA LEU A 883 -10.30 21.21 2.96
C LEU A 883 -8.99 21.89 2.55
N THR A 884 -7.89 21.13 2.48
CA THR A 884 -6.61 21.70 2.02
C THR A 884 -6.70 22.19 0.58
N SER A 885 -7.31 21.40 -0.30
CA SER A 885 -7.53 21.78 -1.71
C SER A 885 -8.41 23.02 -1.84
N ASP A 886 -9.53 23.07 -1.12
CA ASP A 886 -10.46 24.21 -1.17
C ASP A 886 -9.81 25.49 -0.67
N VAL A 887 -9.13 25.43 0.47
CA VAL A 887 -8.42 26.57 1.05
C VAL A 887 -7.32 27.09 0.12
N VAL A 888 -6.52 26.19 -0.46
CA VAL A 888 -5.43 26.52 -1.40
C VAL A 888 -5.95 27.15 -2.68
N ASN A 889 -7.06 26.63 -3.21
CA ASN A 889 -7.66 27.09 -4.46
C ASN A 889 -8.66 28.25 -4.27
N GLY A 890 -8.93 28.67 -3.01
CA GLY A 890 -9.91 29.70 -2.70
C GLY A 890 -11.35 29.30 -3.03
N LYS A 891 -11.63 27.99 -3.01
CA LYS A 891 -12.98 27.45 -3.19
C LYS A 891 -13.81 27.63 -1.92
N LYS A 892 -15.15 27.64 -2.07
CA LYS A 892 -16.05 27.57 -0.94
C LYS A 892 -16.05 26.16 -0.35
N ILE A 893 -15.78 26.07 0.93
CA ILE A 893 -15.88 24.81 1.65
C ILE A 893 -17.34 24.43 1.78
N THR A 894 -17.70 23.18 1.42
CA THR A 894 -19.07 22.66 1.45
C THR A 894 -19.14 21.35 2.24
N ASP A 895 -20.34 20.89 2.56
CA ASP A 895 -20.60 19.64 3.28
C ASP A 895 -20.61 18.39 2.38
N GLY A 896 -20.25 18.55 1.11
CA GLY A 896 -20.30 17.48 0.11
C GLY A 896 -21.67 17.31 -0.55
N GLN A 897 -22.73 17.96 -0.07
CA GLN A 897 -24.06 17.85 -0.70
C GLN A 897 -24.10 18.41 -2.12
N ASP A 898 -23.25 19.39 -2.40
CA ASP A 898 -23.09 19.91 -3.76
C ASP A 898 -22.51 18.86 -4.71
N GLY A 899 -21.68 17.95 -4.22
CA GLY A 899 -21.17 16.78 -4.97
C GLY A 899 -22.32 15.86 -5.42
N PHE A 900 -23.28 15.54 -4.55
CA PHE A 900 -24.45 14.73 -4.93
C PHE A 900 -25.31 15.42 -5.99
N LYS A 901 -25.52 16.73 -5.88
CA LYS A 901 -26.25 17.50 -6.89
C LYS A 901 -25.52 17.50 -8.25
N GLN A 902 -24.19 17.63 -8.24
CA GLN A 902 -23.38 17.54 -9.45
C GLN A 902 -23.50 16.17 -10.12
N ILE A 903 -23.48 15.08 -9.32
CA ILE A 903 -23.69 13.72 -9.81
C ILE A 903 -25.07 13.56 -10.44
N GLU A 904 -26.13 14.04 -9.79
CA GLU A 904 -27.49 13.98 -10.31
C GLU A 904 -27.66 14.77 -11.63
N GLN A 905 -27.01 15.92 -11.73
CA GLN A 905 -27.05 16.80 -12.90
C GLN A 905 -26.10 16.37 -14.04
N LEU A 906 -25.24 15.38 -13.83
CA LEU A 906 -24.33 14.87 -14.85
C LEU A 906 -25.09 14.50 -16.13
N SER A 907 -24.75 15.08 -17.27
CA SER A 907 -25.45 14.84 -18.52
C SER A 907 -24.51 14.40 -19.66
N SER A 908 -25.04 13.59 -20.58
CA SER A 908 -24.33 13.17 -21.79
C SER A 908 -23.87 14.37 -22.64
N LYS A 909 -24.70 15.43 -22.68
CA LYS A 909 -24.39 16.67 -23.41
C LYS A 909 -23.20 17.43 -22.80
N ASP A 910 -23.13 17.54 -21.47
CA ASP A 910 -22.03 18.20 -20.79
C ASP A 910 -20.71 17.45 -21.04
N LEU A 911 -20.73 16.11 -20.94
CA LEU A 911 -19.57 15.25 -21.21
C LEU A 911 -19.13 15.34 -22.68
N GLN A 912 -20.09 15.39 -23.62
CA GLN A 912 -19.80 15.56 -25.04
C GLN A 912 -19.10 16.90 -25.32
N GLN A 913 -19.60 17.97 -24.72
CA GLN A 913 -19.02 19.32 -24.87
C GLN A 913 -17.61 19.37 -24.27
N LEU A 914 -17.40 18.79 -23.10
CA LEU A 914 -16.08 18.72 -22.50
C LEU A 914 -15.13 17.87 -23.33
N ALA A 915 -15.56 16.70 -23.82
CA ALA A 915 -14.74 15.84 -24.69
C ALA A 915 -14.24 16.60 -25.95
N LYS A 916 -15.10 17.42 -26.58
CA LYS A 916 -14.70 18.30 -27.72
C LYS A 916 -13.65 19.33 -27.30
N LYS A 917 -13.71 19.84 -26.07
CA LYS A 917 -12.78 20.83 -25.53
C LYS A 917 -11.43 20.23 -25.16
N ILE A 918 -11.43 19.01 -24.56
CA ILE A 918 -10.23 18.33 -24.04
C ILE A 918 -9.47 17.58 -25.14
N PHE A 919 -10.17 16.78 -25.95
CA PHE A 919 -9.57 15.93 -26.98
C PHE A 919 -9.46 16.63 -28.32
N GLY A 920 -8.62 17.67 -28.37
CA GLY A 920 -8.27 18.43 -29.58
C GLY A 920 -7.08 17.84 -30.33
N ASN A 921 -6.54 18.65 -31.28
CA ASN A 921 -5.36 18.27 -32.07
C ASN A 921 -4.02 18.49 -31.35
N ASN A 922 -4.04 19.04 -30.12
CA ASN A 922 -2.85 19.27 -29.31
C ASN A 922 -2.65 18.09 -28.38
N TYR A 923 -1.96 17.05 -28.85
CA TYR A 923 -1.65 15.89 -28.05
C TYR A 923 -0.30 15.26 -28.41
N SER A 924 0.29 14.61 -27.43
CA SER A 924 1.53 13.87 -27.58
C SER A 924 1.26 12.37 -27.51
N ARG A 925 1.84 11.64 -28.45
CA ARG A 925 1.80 10.20 -28.55
C ARG A 925 3.18 9.65 -28.20
N PHE A 926 3.24 8.86 -27.14
CA PHE A 926 4.45 8.18 -26.70
C PHE A 926 4.25 6.67 -26.79
N VAL A 927 5.23 5.98 -27.36
CA VAL A 927 5.21 4.51 -27.49
C VAL A 927 6.55 3.94 -27.06
N LEU A 928 6.53 3.03 -26.11
CA LEU A 928 7.66 2.17 -25.79
C LEU A 928 7.52 0.87 -26.59
N LEU A 929 8.52 0.53 -27.38
CA LEU A 929 8.66 -0.72 -28.10
C LEU A 929 9.86 -1.52 -27.58
N PRO A 930 9.90 -2.84 -27.76
CA PRO A 930 11.10 -3.63 -27.53
C PRO A 930 12.30 -3.13 -28.33
N GLU A 931 13.50 -3.44 -27.85
CA GLU A 931 14.72 -3.23 -28.63
C GLU A 931 14.65 -4.02 -29.95
N ILE A 932 15.05 -3.40 -31.03
CA ILE A 932 15.19 -4.06 -32.34
C ILE A 932 16.45 -4.93 -32.23
N LYS A 933 16.26 -6.27 -32.36
CA LYS A 933 17.37 -7.22 -32.36
C LYS A 933 18.15 -7.18 -33.66
#